data_84cd0bad8d08b8030c798103aefb7229
#
_entry.id   84cd0bad8d08b8030c798103aefb7229
#
_cell.length_a   1.000
_cell.length_b   1.000
_cell.length_c   1.000
_cell.angle_alpha   90.00
_cell.angle_beta   90.00
_cell.angle_gamma   90.00
#
_symmetry.space_group_name_H-M   'P 1'
#
loop_
_entity.id
_entity.type
_entity.pdbx_description
1 polymer ?
#
loop_
_entity_poly.entity_id
_entity_poly.type
_entity_poly.pdbx_seq_one_letter_code
_entity_poly.pdbx_strand_id
1 'polypeptide(L)'
;MSATMRLATQQIRRGPRRVVAIVLAALLSAMAIMATGTFITTMQQGLNVAVAAPYTNADVVIPSGDSEGVVDAVAEVPGIAAIEPSHTMYAQALAGDRIHNVNISSIADDGDLRWMTLTGGQWPVGNGEIAATQDDLDRFGIALGDSIEIFDGAGQSSKVRVVGLVETNGGMASGATELYAAQDFFSADDGSPMALVVRLAEGTSAAQAITAINERLVDVYGADNAPEAVTVDEYTAKLIDDLTGGTNALAVMFLIFVLIALLAASMVIRNTFQVLLAQRLRENGLLRLVGATGGQVQRTVLAEALLIGLVSAVVGIVVGFGLGGVIAMVADMDGGGLVFPWFWAIAALIVTVAMTLFAAWAPAARLRSLAPIAALSEANAARAERNRSSVVAWIFGLLITALGALGLWAASMLGNPLVLIGGGVVLAIGLIVLVPLLVRVVMPGFARLLSAFGPVAKLAGENLVRTSRRSGTIVLAISLGGSLILAMLTGVQSVNTTLNARLDENYAFDALITSRADESLDAVDLAPILESEGLESSDRTSAVTLAPDPEHPSSLAALLTLPSTTADALERPLANGEVALSEWDAESLGAVEGDTVTFTDASGASVDLKVVTDPLLDTLYNPNTGSTYGAVTESTLAEFDDVTTDAGLWLFAADGKIGDLVNAVSAAQGTNSDLQLLGPLAEQQLYEQIVTLVVAFVLAMLGLTVVISVIGLASVVALAVAERRRELALLRALGMTRARVRAMVLIEAVSLALIGAVVSILIGVPMGISAVPAMIADGGTIAISLPWIGIGAVTGGAILLGVMAGARPSWIASRIAPAQALARA
;
A
#
# COMPACT_ATOMS: atom_id res chain seq x y z
N MET A 1 14.30 44.17 8.14
CA MET A 1 14.45 43.41 6.89
C MET A 1 15.65 43.90 6.11
N SER A 2 16.58 43.06 5.72
CA SER A 2 17.75 43.44 4.89
C SER A 2 17.29 44.00 3.52
N ALA A 3 18.12 44.83 2.89
CA ALA A 3 17.82 45.43 1.58
C ALA A 3 17.51 44.31 0.52
N THR A 4 18.20 43.18 0.61
CA THR A 4 17.98 42.00 -0.24
C THR A 4 16.57 41.42 -0.09
N MET A 5 16.06 41.35 1.15
CA MET A 5 14.72 40.83 1.44
C MET A 5 13.61 41.77 0.95
N ARG A 6 13.80 43.09 1.04
CA ARG A 6 12.87 44.06 0.49
C ARG A 6 12.81 44.01 -1.03
N LEU A 7 13.95 43.86 -1.69
CA LEU A 7 14.03 43.69 -3.13
C LEU A 7 13.34 42.38 -3.58
N ALA A 8 13.56 41.26 -2.87
CA ALA A 8 12.93 39.99 -3.20
C ALA A 8 11.40 40.05 -3.09
N THR A 9 10.84 40.63 -2.02
CA THR A 9 9.39 40.80 -1.85
C THR A 9 8.79 41.73 -2.90
N GLN A 10 9.51 42.79 -3.30
CA GLN A 10 9.07 43.71 -4.35
C GLN A 10 9.04 43.01 -5.74
N GLN A 11 10.02 42.17 -6.01
CA GLN A 11 10.10 41.42 -7.27
C GLN A 11 8.97 40.38 -7.40
N ILE A 12 8.62 39.67 -6.31
CA ILE A 12 7.49 38.75 -6.28
C ILE A 12 6.17 39.49 -6.53
N ARG A 13 5.96 40.64 -5.86
CA ARG A 13 4.73 41.45 -6.01
C ARG A 13 4.56 42.05 -7.41
N ARG A 14 5.65 42.42 -8.10
CA ARG A 14 5.60 43.01 -9.45
C ARG A 14 5.31 41.98 -10.56
N GLY A 15 5.55 40.67 -10.33
CA GLY A 15 5.37 39.64 -11.33
C GLY A 15 4.84 38.30 -10.79
N PRO A 16 3.67 38.27 -10.09
CA PRO A 16 3.19 37.06 -9.44
C PRO A 16 2.98 35.91 -10.42
N ARG A 17 2.53 36.20 -11.66
CA ARG A 17 2.32 35.17 -12.68
C ARG A 17 3.59 34.43 -13.12
N ARG A 18 4.77 35.00 -12.86
CA ARG A 18 6.06 34.40 -13.25
C ARG A 18 6.56 33.37 -12.24
N VAL A 19 6.14 33.47 -10.97
CA VAL A 19 6.56 32.58 -9.89
C VAL A 19 5.55 31.46 -9.59
N VAL A 20 4.35 31.52 -10.19
CA VAL A 20 3.27 30.53 -9.95
C VAL A 20 3.75 29.09 -10.15
N ALA A 21 4.51 28.80 -11.19
CA ALA A 21 4.99 27.43 -11.45
C ALA A 21 5.97 26.94 -10.37
N ILE A 22 6.80 27.85 -9.80
CA ILE A 22 7.71 27.52 -8.71
C ILE A 22 6.91 27.31 -7.42
N VAL A 23 5.95 28.21 -7.13
CA VAL A 23 5.07 28.10 -5.97
C VAL A 23 4.29 26.79 -5.99
N LEU A 24 3.67 26.46 -7.13
CA LEU A 24 2.90 25.23 -7.29
C LEU A 24 3.78 23.98 -7.13
N ALA A 25 4.95 23.94 -7.79
CA ALA A 25 5.84 22.80 -7.67
C ALA A 25 6.36 22.58 -6.23
N ALA A 26 6.70 23.67 -5.53
CA ALA A 26 7.12 23.61 -4.13
C ALA A 26 5.96 23.25 -3.18
N LEU A 27 4.76 23.80 -3.43
CA LEU A 27 3.55 23.46 -2.68
C LEU A 27 3.20 21.98 -2.80
N LEU A 28 3.16 21.46 -4.04
CA LEU A 28 2.86 20.05 -4.30
C LEU A 28 3.89 19.12 -3.67
N SER A 29 5.16 19.55 -3.56
CA SER A 29 6.19 18.78 -2.87
C SER A 29 5.96 18.72 -1.36
N ALA A 30 5.64 19.86 -0.73
CA ALA A 30 5.31 19.90 0.70
C ALA A 30 4.02 19.12 1.00
N MET A 31 3.03 19.23 0.11
CA MET A 31 1.77 18.50 0.17
C MET A 31 1.99 16.97 0.11
N ALA A 32 2.87 16.50 -0.80
CA ALA A 32 3.20 15.09 -0.90
C ALA A 32 3.82 14.54 0.39
N ILE A 33 4.82 15.24 0.96
CA ILE A 33 5.47 14.83 2.21
C ILE A 33 4.45 14.78 3.35
N MET A 34 3.64 15.83 3.47
CA MET A 34 2.68 15.94 4.56
C MET A 34 1.52 14.95 4.43
N ALA A 35 0.96 14.76 3.23
CA ALA A 35 -0.11 13.79 3.00
C ALA A 35 0.34 12.36 3.30
N THR A 36 1.54 11.99 2.83
CA THR A 36 2.15 10.70 3.15
C THR A 36 2.39 10.54 4.65
N GLY A 37 2.97 11.57 5.28
CA GLY A 37 3.22 11.55 6.72
C GLY A 37 1.95 11.48 7.56
N THR A 38 0.89 12.17 7.16
CA THR A 38 -0.42 12.08 7.82
C THR A 38 -1.00 10.68 7.69
N PHE A 39 -1.01 10.14 6.48
CA PHE A 39 -1.52 8.80 6.23
C PHE A 39 -0.76 7.73 7.04
N ILE A 40 0.59 7.71 6.96
CA ILE A 40 1.42 6.75 7.72
C ILE A 40 1.19 6.90 9.23
N THR A 41 1.16 8.13 9.76
CA THR A 41 1.00 8.35 11.19
C THR A 41 -0.41 7.95 11.66
N THR A 42 -1.44 8.25 10.89
CA THR A 42 -2.82 7.86 11.20
C THR A 42 -2.97 6.34 11.16
N MET A 43 -2.44 5.68 10.12
CA MET A 43 -2.43 4.22 10.01
C MET A 43 -1.68 3.56 11.18
N GLN A 44 -0.47 4.05 11.50
CA GLN A 44 0.30 3.53 12.63
C GLN A 44 -0.42 3.77 13.97
N GLN A 45 -1.06 4.93 14.13
CA GLN A 45 -1.85 5.23 15.32
C GLN A 45 -3.05 4.29 15.45
N GLY A 46 -3.77 4.05 14.36
CA GLY A 46 -4.86 3.10 14.33
C GLY A 46 -4.40 1.69 14.72
N LEU A 47 -3.31 1.21 14.12
CA LEU A 47 -2.71 -0.08 14.48
C LEU A 47 -2.22 -0.13 15.94
N ASN A 48 -1.52 0.93 16.39
CA ASN A 48 -1.04 1.01 17.78
C ASN A 48 -2.19 0.98 18.77
N VAL A 49 -3.25 1.77 18.52
CA VAL A 49 -4.40 1.82 19.42
C VAL A 49 -5.11 0.46 19.43
N ALA A 50 -5.31 -0.15 18.26
CA ALA A 50 -5.97 -1.43 18.15
C ALA A 50 -5.20 -2.56 18.83
N VAL A 51 -3.89 -2.65 18.58
CA VAL A 51 -3.03 -3.72 19.11
C VAL A 51 -2.68 -3.50 20.59
N ALA A 52 -2.48 -2.23 21.01
CA ALA A 52 -2.11 -1.90 22.37
C ALA A 52 -3.31 -1.77 23.32
N ALA A 53 -4.52 -1.60 22.82
CA ALA A 53 -5.70 -1.36 23.66
C ALA A 53 -5.85 -2.38 24.79
N PRO A 54 -5.76 -3.70 24.56
CA PRO A 54 -5.90 -4.70 25.63
C PRO A 54 -4.83 -4.60 26.71
N TYR A 55 -3.71 -3.96 26.43
CA TYR A 55 -2.52 -3.92 27.29
C TYR A 55 -2.27 -2.52 27.92
N THR A 56 -3.14 -1.52 27.61
CA THR A 56 -2.87 -0.10 27.95
C THR A 56 -2.72 0.14 29.45
N ASN A 57 -3.42 -0.62 30.30
CA ASN A 57 -3.41 -0.48 31.74
C ASN A 57 -2.46 -1.48 32.44
N ALA A 58 -1.75 -2.31 31.69
CA ALA A 58 -0.72 -3.20 32.21
C ALA A 58 0.63 -2.49 32.33
N ASP A 59 1.47 -2.90 33.26
CA ASP A 59 2.85 -2.44 33.40
C ASP A 59 3.84 -3.35 32.69
N VAL A 60 3.53 -4.66 32.70
CA VAL A 60 4.34 -5.74 32.11
C VAL A 60 3.43 -6.71 31.38
N VAL A 61 3.92 -7.27 30.28
CA VAL A 61 3.24 -8.31 29.50
C VAL A 61 4.14 -9.53 29.37
N ILE A 62 3.57 -10.70 29.52
CA ILE A 62 4.26 -11.98 29.34
C ILE A 62 3.57 -12.70 28.19
N PRO A 63 4.21 -12.86 27.01
CA PRO A 63 3.70 -13.71 25.94
C PRO A 63 3.55 -15.13 26.48
N SER A 64 2.42 -15.77 26.29
CA SER A 64 2.12 -17.00 27.02
C SER A 64 1.93 -18.20 26.09
N GLY A 65 2.42 -19.36 26.52
CA GLY A 65 2.09 -20.68 25.97
C GLY A 65 1.41 -21.60 27.02
N ASP A 66 1.82 -21.57 28.30
CA ASP A 66 1.20 -22.32 29.39
C ASP A 66 0.83 -21.34 30.50
N SER A 67 -0.47 -21.03 30.60
CA SER A 67 -0.93 -19.92 31.43
C SER A 67 -0.99 -20.25 32.96
N GLU A 68 -1.46 -21.40 33.36
CA GLU A 68 -1.68 -21.69 34.80
C GLU A 68 -0.37 -21.71 35.59
N GLY A 69 0.64 -22.42 35.09
CA GLY A 69 1.93 -22.50 35.77
C GLY A 69 2.69 -21.16 35.77
N VAL A 70 2.53 -20.33 34.74
CA VAL A 70 3.16 -19.00 34.66
C VAL A 70 2.49 -18.02 35.63
N VAL A 71 1.16 -18.04 35.75
CA VAL A 71 0.41 -17.19 36.70
C VAL A 71 0.89 -17.49 38.13
N ASP A 72 0.96 -18.75 38.52
CA ASP A 72 1.41 -19.16 39.86
C ASP A 72 2.86 -18.74 40.15
N ALA A 73 3.75 -18.95 39.18
CA ALA A 73 5.16 -18.57 39.32
C ALA A 73 5.35 -17.05 39.46
N VAL A 74 4.61 -16.24 38.69
CA VAL A 74 4.72 -14.78 38.70
C VAL A 74 4.02 -14.16 39.90
N ALA A 75 2.92 -14.74 40.39
CA ALA A 75 2.21 -14.26 41.58
C ALA A 75 3.08 -14.31 42.85
N GLU A 76 4.12 -15.17 42.89
CA GLU A 76 5.09 -15.24 44.00
C GLU A 76 6.13 -14.11 43.97
N VAL A 77 6.24 -13.35 42.89
CA VAL A 77 7.23 -12.28 42.76
C VAL A 77 6.79 -11.02 43.54
N PRO A 78 7.64 -10.48 44.42
CA PRO A 78 7.30 -9.31 45.23
C PRO A 78 7.05 -8.08 44.32
N GLY A 79 5.98 -7.35 44.61
CA GLY A 79 5.64 -6.12 43.91
C GLY A 79 4.65 -6.31 42.75
N ILE A 80 4.10 -7.47 42.55
CA ILE A 80 2.97 -7.75 41.66
C ILE A 80 1.67 -7.40 42.42
N ALA A 81 0.82 -6.63 41.81
CA ALA A 81 -0.51 -6.27 42.32
C ALA A 81 -1.62 -7.16 41.76
N ALA A 82 -1.55 -7.42 40.44
CA ALA A 82 -2.48 -8.29 39.73
C ALA A 82 -1.79 -8.93 38.51
N ILE A 83 -2.23 -10.13 38.18
CA ILE A 83 -1.85 -10.86 36.98
C ILE A 83 -3.10 -11.52 36.41
N GLU A 84 -3.38 -11.30 35.12
CA GLU A 84 -4.56 -11.86 34.48
C GLU A 84 -4.27 -12.30 33.04
N PRO A 85 -4.91 -13.37 32.57
CA PRO A 85 -4.80 -13.79 31.19
C PRO A 85 -5.62 -12.85 30.26
N SER A 86 -5.05 -12.58 29.10
CA SER A 86 -5.73 -11.88 28.00
C SER A 86 -6.09 -12.90 26.94
N HIS A 87 -7.36 -13.27 26.87
CA HIS A 87 -7.89 -14.18 25.86
C HIS A 87 -8.51 -13.39 24.72
N THR A 88 -8.37 -13.92 23.52
CA THR A 88 -9.16 -13.49 22.34
C THR A 88 -9.52 -14.76 21.57
N MET A 89 -10.80 -14.97 21.36
CA MET A 89 -11.35 -16.11 20.64
C MET A 89 -12.07 -15.61 19.38
N TYR A 90 -11.82 -16.28 18.28
CA TYR A 90 -12.59 -16.08 17.05
C TYR A 90 -13.84 -16.94 17.13
N ALA A 91 -15.00 -16.32 16.97
CA ALA A 91 -16.26 -16.99 17.05
C ALA A 91 -17.24 -16.40 16.01
N GLN A 92 -18.40 -16.97 16.00
CA GLN A 92 -19.45 -16.43 15.18
C GLN A 92 -20.68 -16.21 16.05
N ALA A 93 -21.41 -15.13 15.80
CA ALA A 93 -22.61 -14.76 16.55
C ALA A 93 -23.82 -14.72 15.63
N LEU A 94 -24.87 -15.46 16.00
CA LEU A 94 -26.16 -15.37 15.32
C LEU A 94 -27.01 -14.30 16.04
N ALA A 95 -27.25 -13.19 15.34
CA ALA A 95 -28.10 -12.11 15.82
C ALA A 95 -29.34 -11.98 14.90
N GLY A 96 -30.50 -12.40 15.40
CA GLY A 96 -31.72 -12.49 14.59
C GLY A 96 -31.64 -13.66 13.60
N ASP A 97 -31.58 -13.34 12.31
CA ASP A 97 -31.41 -14.27 11.18
C ASP A 97 -30.05 -14.08 10.45
N ARG A 98 -29.13 -13.36 11.07
CA ARG A 98 -27.82 -13.05 10.48
C ARG A 98 -26.70 -13.51 11.39
N ILE A 99 -25.70 -14.04 10.76
CA ILE A 99 -24.47 -14.46 11.40
C ILE A 99 -23.38 -13.43 11.12
N HIS A 100 -22.61 -13.15 12.15
CA HIS A 100 -21.51 -12.21 12.11
C HIS A 100 -20.25 -12.89 12.66
N ASN A 101 -19.13 -12.75 11.97
CA ASN A 101 -17.85 -13.11 12.52
C ASN A 101 -17.51 -12.13 13.64
N VAL A 102 -17.18 -12.66 14.81
CA VAL A 102 -16.89 -11.87 16.00
C VAL A 102 -15.58 -12.31 16.65
N ASN A 103 -14.90 -11.32 17.20
CA ASN A 103 -13.81 -11.57 18.14
C ASN A 103 -14.36 -11.41 19.54
N ILE A 104 -14.15 -12.39 20.40
CA ILE A 104 -14.54 -12.31 21.81
C ILE A 104 -13.26 -12.13 22.62
N SER A 105 -13.13 -10.96 23.25
CA SER A 105 -11.98 -10.62 24.09
C SER A 105 -12.34 -10.67 25.58
N SER A 106 -11.43 -11.11 26.40
CA SER A 106 -11.64 -11.19 27.85
C SER A 106 -11.62 -9.80 28.50
N ILE A 107 -12.50 -9.63 29.49
CA ILE A 107 -12.51 -8.47 30.38
C ILE A 107 -11.74 -8.83 31.66
N ALA A 108 -10.79 -7.99 32.05
CA ALA A 108 -10.04 -8.18 33.28
C ALA A 108 -10.97 -8.12 34.52
N ASP A 109 -10.75 -9.02 35.49
CA ASP A 109 -11.47 -8.99 36.76
C ASP A 109 -11.02 -7.80 37.61
N ASP A 110 -9.71 -7.49 37.59
CA ASP A 110 -9.17 -6.29 38.23
C ASP A 110 -9.63 -5.02 37.44
N GLY A 111 -10.41 -4.17 38.13
CA GLY A 111 -10.94 -2.96 37.55
C GLY A 111 -9.88 -1.98 37.01
N ASP A 112 -8.67 -2.02 37.58
CA ASP A 112 -7.56 -1.16 37.16
C ASP A 112 -6.85 -1.66 35.89
N LEU A 113 -7.00 -2.95 35.55
CA LEU A 113 -6.50 -3.53 34.29
C LEU A 113 -7.50 -3.37 33.13
N ARG A 114 -8.78 -3.05 33.41
CA ARG A 114 -9.78 -2.85 32.35
C ARG A 114 -9.42 -1.66 31.47
N TRP A 115 -9.27 -1.90 30.19
CA TRP A 115 -8.93 -0.87 29.21
C TRP A 115 -10.15 -0.21 28.55
N MET A 116 -11.34 -0.79 28.73
CA MET A 116 -12.60 -0.28 28.23
C MET A 116 -13.43 0.38 29.34
N THR A 117 -14.36 1.25 28.96
CA THR A 117 -15.22 1.98 29.90
C THR A 117 -16.66 1.53 29.73
N LEU A 118 -17.32 1.15 30.83
CA LEU A 118 -18.77 0.83 30.80
C LEU A 118 -19.59 2.12 30.68
N THR A 119 -20.37 2.23 29.60
CA THR A 119 -21.23 3.38 29.34
C THR A 119 -22.71 3.11 29.61
N GLY A 120 -23.11 1.83 29.65
CA GLY A 120 -24.49 1.42 29.92
C GLY A 120 -24.59 -0.04 30.41
N GLY A 121 -25.62 -0.36 31.11
CA GLY A 121 -25.83 -1.74 31.63
C GLY A 121 -24.90 -2.10 32.78
N GLN A 122 -24.35 -3.30 32.76
CA GLN A 122 -23.45 -3.85 33.79
C GLN A 122 -22.31 -4.65 33.13
N TRP A 123 -21.25 -4.88 33.89
CA TRP A 123 -20.19 -5.77 33.46
C TRP A 123 -20.70 -7.22 33.35
N PRO A 124 -20.35 -7.97 32.28
CA PRO A 124 -20.69 -9.40 32.18
C PRO A 124 -20.12 -10.21 33.34
N VAL A 125 -20.89 -11.21 33.78
CA VAL A 125 -20.48 -12.14 34.84
C VAL A 125 -20.80 -13.57 34.40
N GLY A 126 -19.79 -14.45 34.48
CA GLY A 126 -19.90 -15.86 34.05
C GLY A 126 -20.00 -16.00 32.51
N ASN A 127 -20.29 -17.21 32.07
CA ASN A 127 -20.25 -17.62 30.66
C ASN A 127 -21.52 -17.31 29.83
N GLY A 128 -22.55 -16.72 30.42
CA GLY A 128 -23.84 -16.42 29.74
C GLY A 128 -24.09 -14.94 29.44
N GLU A 129 -23.12 -14.09 29.70
CA GLU A 129 -23.24 -12.64 29.55
C GLU A 129 -22.06 -12.06 28.79
N ILE A 130 -22.35 -11.07 27.92
CA ILE A 130 -21.33 -10.35 27.13
C ILE A 130 -21.62 -8.84 27.14
N ALA A 131 -20.60 -8.06 26.80
CA ALA A 131 -20.71 -6.65 26.48
C ALA A 131 -20.29 -6.41 25.03
N ALA A 132 -20.80 -5.30 24.45
CA ALA A 132 -20.49 -4.87 23.09
C ALA A 132 -20.39 -3.35 23.00
N THR A 133 -19.86 -2.81 21.93
CA THR A 133 -19.97 -1.37 21.64
C THR A 133 -21.32 -1.02 21.03
N GLN A 134 -21.71 0.26 21.04
CA GLN A 134 -22.94 0.70 20.41
C GLN A 134 -22.94 0.44 18.90
N ASP A 135 -21.77 0.66 18.26
CA ASP A 135 -21.61 0.45 16.80
C ASP A 135 -21.78 -1.02 16.43
N ASP A 136 -21.29 -1.95 17.28
CA ASP A 136 -21.45 -3.38 17.07
C ASP A 136 -22.91 -3.81 17.26
N LEU A 137 -23.60 -3.28 18.27
CA LEU A 137 -25.02 -3.55 18.44
C LEU A 137 -25.87 -3.06 17.26
N ASP A 138 -25.53 -1.88 16.73
CA ASP A 138 -26.20 -1.33 15.56
C ASP A 138 -25.94 -2.18 14.29
N ARG A 139 -24.72 -2.75 14.13
CA ARG A 139 -24.41 -3.70 13.06
C ARG A 139 -25.20 -5.00 13.18
N PHE A 140 -25.33 -5.51 14.38
CA PHE A 140 -26.15 -6.70 14.66
C PHE A 140 -27.65 -6.44 14.54
N GLY A 141 -28.10 -5.19 14.62
CA GLY A 141 -29.52 -4.84 14.69
C GLY A 141 -30.20 -5.28 15.98
N ILE A 142 -29.43 -5.39 17.07
CA ILE A 142 -29.87 -5.80 18.40
C ILE A 142 -29.72 -4.67 19.42
N ALA A 143 -30.33 -4.83 20.58
CA ALA A 143 -30.28 -3.86 21.67
C ALA A 143 -29.73 -4.46 22.96
N LEU A 144 -29.29 -3.59 23.86
CA LEU A 144 -28.90 -3.99 25.21
C LEU A 144 -30.03 -4.79 25.88
N GLY A 145 -29.75 -5.99 26.35
CA GLY A 145 -30.68 -6.94 26.96
C GLY A 145 -31.10 -8.09 26.06
N ASP A 146 -30.83 -8.00 24.75
CA ASP A 146 -31.14 -9.06 23.80
C ASP A 146 -30.15 -10.23 23.96
N SER A 147 -30.49 -11.38 23.41
CA SER A 147 -29.65 -12.58 23.44
C SER A 147 -29.26 -12.95 22.03
N ILE A 148 -27.98 -13.29 21.87
CA ILE A 148 -27.41 -13.83 20.65
C ILE A 148 -26.90 -15.25 20.92
N GLU A 149 -26.74 -16.03 19.88
CA GLU A 149 -26.16 -17.36 19.95
C GLU A 149 -24.73 -17.27 19.39
N ILE A 150 -23.75 -17.70 20.20
CA ILE A 150 -22.35 -17.70 19.82
C ILE A 150 -21.97 -19.14 19.53
N PHE A 151 -21.27 -19.34 18.44
CA PHE A 151 -20.72 -20.62 18.02
C PHE A 151 -19.20 -20.51 18.15
N ASP A 152 -18.62 -21.41 18.94
CA ASP A 152 -17.17 -21.54 19.08
C ASP A 152 -16.54 -22.21 17.85
N GLY A 153 -15.20 -22.34 17.85
CA GLY A 153 -14.48 -23.02 16.79
C GLY A 153 -14.80 -24.51 16.62
N ALA A 154 -15.38 -25.14 17.64
CA ALA A 154 -15.83 -26.54 17.63
C ALA A 154 -17.29 -26.70 17.23
N GLY A 155 -17.99 -25.59 16.85
CA GLY A 155 -19.40 -25.60 16.45
C GLY A 155 -20.40 -25.72 17.63
N GLN A 156 -19.92 -25.66 18.89
CA GLN A 156 -20.83 -25.68 20.02
C GLN A 156 -21.52 -24.32 20.15
N SER A 157 -22.84 -24.34 20.25
CA SER A 157 -23.59 -23.08 20.44
C SER A 157 -23.81 -22.77 21.92
N SER A 158 -23.55 -21.52 22.28
CA SER A 158 -23.88 -20.96 23.59
C SER A 158 -24.75 -19.72 23.46
N LYS A 159 -25.86 -19.70 24.18
CA LYS A 159 -26.75 -18.55 24.18
C LYS A 159 -26.30 -17.54 25.22
N VAL A 160 -25.87 -16.37 24.80
CA VAL A 160 -25.38 -15.30 25.66
C VAL A 160 -26.29 -14.08 25.58
N ARG A 161 -26.31 -13.29 26.64
CA ARG A 161 -27.10 -12.05 26.71
C ARG A 161 -26.19 -10.83 26.74
N VAL A 162 -26.49 -9.83 25.95
CA VAL A 162 -25.81 -8.55 25.97
C VAL A 162 -26.27 -7.75 27.19
N VAL A 163 -25.41 -7.64 28.20
CA VAL A 163 -25.70 -6.98 29.48
C VAL A 163 -24.99 -5.66 29.67
N GLY A 164 -23.91 -5.42 28.91
CA GLY A 164 -23.08 -4.23 29.01
C GLY A 164 -22.90 -3.52 27.68
N LEU A 165 -22.88 -2.19 27.77
CA LEU A 165 -22.45 -1.33 26.68
C LEU A 165 -21.12 -0.71 27.06
N VAL A 166 -20.09 -0.97 26.25
CA VAL A 166 -18.75 -0.49 26.50
C VAL A 166 -18.29 0.50 25.43
N GLU A 167 -17.46 1.44 25.83
CA GLU A 167 -16.74 2.31 24.92
C GLU A 167 -15.28 1.93 24.95
N THR A 168 -14.69 1.70 23.78
CA THR A 168 -13.31 1.34 23.59
C THR A 168 -12.59 2.46 22.86
N ASN A 169 -11.34 2.74 23.23
CA ASN A 169 -10.52 3.77 22.58
C ASN A 169 -9.82 3.24 21.31
N GLY A 170 -10.51 2.44 20.52
CA GLY A 170 -10.01 1.91 19.26
C GLY A 170 -10.45 0.45 19.08
N GLY A 171 -11.21 0.18 18.06
CA GLY A 171 -11.35 -1.15 17.47
C GLY A 171 -10.42 -1.25 16.28
N MET A 172 -9.84 -2.38 16.03
CA MET A 172 -9.23 -2.64 14.74
C MET A 172 -10.33 -2.59 13.69
N ALA A 173 -10.12 -1.84 12.62
CA ALA A 173 -10.91 -1.91 11.40
C ALA A 173 -10.67 -3.28 10.72
N SER A 174 -10.86 -4.37 11.47
CA SER A 174 -10.68 -5.75 10.98
C SER A 174 -11.92 -6.26 10.23
N GLY A 175 -12.98 -5.44 10.17
CA GLY A 175 -14.27 -5.90 9.65
C GLY A 175 -14.99 -6.91 10.57
N ALA A 176 -14.33 -7.46 11.56
CA ALA A 176 -14.90 -8.31 12.59
C ALA A 176 -15.51 -7.46 13.71
N THR A 177 -16.66 -7.87 14.18
CA THR A 177 -17.33 -7.26 15.34
C THR A 177 -16.67 -7.73 16.63
N GLU A 178 -16.45 -6.83 17.59
CA GLU A 178 -15.83 -7.17 18.85
C GLU A 178 -16.86 -7.32 19.97
N LEU A 179 -16.82 -8.44 20.65
CA LEU A 179 -17.59 -8.74 21.86
C LEU A 179 -16.65 -8.91 23.06
N TYR A 180 -17.15 -8.68 24.24
CA TYR A 180 -16.36 -8.72 25.45
C TYR A 180 -17.03 -9.60 26.49
N ALA A 181 -16.30 -10.58 27.04
CA ALA A 181 -16.80 -11.55 27.98
C ALA A 181 -15.97 -11.58 29.27
N ALA A 182 -16.56 -12.06 30.37
CA ALA A 182 -15.83 -12.30 31.62
C ALA A 182 -14.77 -13.41 31.43
N GLN A 183 -13.78 -13.48 32.31
CA GLN A 183 -12.74 -14.52 32.26
C GLN A 183 -13.32 -15.95 32.31
N ASP A 184 -14.40 -16.16 33.10
CA ASP A 184 -15.11 -17.44 33.20
C ASP A 184 -15.78 -17.91 31.88
N PHE A 185 -15.86 -17.04 30.88
CA PHE A 185 -16.38 -17.41 29.55
C PHE A 185 -15.40 -18.32 28.80
N PHE A 186 -14.11 -18.13 29.02
CA PHE A 186 -13.06 -18.86 28.33
C PHE A 186 -12.72 -20.14 29.09
N SER A 187 -12.83 -21.29 28.45
CA SER A 187 -12.47 -22.57 28.99
C SER A 187 -11.02 -22.92 28.63
N ALA A 188 -10.47 -23.91 29.28
CA ALA A 188 -9.13 -24.43 28.95
C ALA A 188 -9.07 -25.00 27.51
N ASP A 189 -10.23 -25.40 26.97
CA ASP A 189 -10.34 -25.96 25.62
C ASP A 189 -10.35 -24.86 24.53
N ASP A 190 -10.58 -23.56 24.88
CA ASP A 190 -10.59 -22.43 23.97
C ASP A 190 -9.18 -21.92 23.59
N GLY A 191 -8.15 -22.65 23.98
CA GLY A 191 -6.75 -22.35 23.68
C GLY A 191 -6.03 -21.50 24.74
N SER A 192 -4.72 -21.40 24.59
CA SER A 192 -3.88 -20.61 25.51
C SER A 192 -4.16 -19.10 25.33
N PRO A 193 -4.11 -18.31 26.44
CA PRO A 193 -4.25 -16.86 26.33
C PRO A 193 -3.16 -16.29 25.43
N MET A 194 -3.47 -15.20 24.71
CA MET A 194 -2.48 -14.52 23.88
C MET A 194 -1.32 -13.96 24.69
N ALA A 195 -1.59 -13.49 25.89
CA ALA A 195 -0.61 -12.96 26.81
C ALA A 195 -1.16 -12.91 28.24
N LEU A 196 -0.27 -12.81 29.22
CA LEU A 196 -0.62 -12.44 30.59
C LEU A 196 -0.31 -10.97 30.81
N VAL A 197 -1.28 -10.22 31.34
CA VAL A 197 -1.15 -8.80 31.69
C VAL A 197 -0.87 -8.67 33.18
N VAL A 198 0.16 -7.91 33.52
CA VAL A 198 0.62 -7.75 34.92
C VAL A 198 0.55 -6.31 35.34
N ARG A 199 -0.10 -6.03 36.45
CA ARG A 199 -0.10 -4.72 37.11
C ARG A 199 0.83 -4.76 38.32
N LEU A 200 1.65 -3.73 38.48
CA LEU A 200 2.60 -3.62 39.56
C LEU A 200 2.01 -2.86 40.76
N ALA A 201 2.50 -3.12 41.94
CA ALA A 201 2.17 -2.37 43.14
C ALA A 201 2.78 -0.94 43.05
N GLU A 202 2.12 0.06 43.65
CA GLU A 202 2.59 1.44 43.66
C GLU A 202 4.04 1.57 44.14
N GLY A 203 4.87 2.21 43.33
CA GLY A 203 6.30 2.42 43.63
C GLY A 203 7.23 1.32 43.15
N THR A 204 6.73 0.26 42.51
CA THR A 204 7.57 -0.81 41.94
C THR A 204 8.05 -0.35 40.54
N SER A 205 9.33 -0.49 40.26
CA SER A 205 9.89 -0.18 38.94
C SER A 205 9.62 -1.33 37.95
N ALA A 206 9.05 -1.04 36.78
CA ALA A 206 8.79 -2.05 35.73
C ALA A 206 10.08 -2.79 35.34
N ALA A 207 11.20 -2.13 35.22
CA ALA A 207 12.48 -2.76 34.86
C ALA A 207 12.97 -3.76 35.95
N GLN A 208 12.75 -3.46 37.25
CA GLN A 208 13.10 -4.35 38.33
C GLN A 208 12.14 -5.55 38.40
N ALA A 209 10.85 -5.30 38.19
CA ALA A 209 9.84 -6.35 38.14
C ALA A 209 10.09 -7.33 36.99
N ILE A 210 10.34 -6.82 35.77
CA ILE A 210 10.68 -7.64 34.59
C ILE A 210 11.89 -8.53 34.89
N THR A 211 12.95 -8.00 35.50
CA THR A 211 14.13 -8.78 35.83
C THR A 211 13.77 -9.90 36.82
N ALA A 212 13.03 -9.60 37.90
CA ALA A 212 12.64 -10.59 38.90
C ALA A 212 11.67 -11.65 38.33
N ILE A 213 10.73 -11.24 37.44
CA ILE A 213 9.82 -12.16 36.78
C ILE A 213 10.63 -13.12 35.89
N ASN A 214 11.52 -12.58 35.04
CA ASN A 214 12.32 -13.40 34.13
C ASN A 214 13.25 -14.35 34.88
N GLU A 215 13.89 -13.93 35.97
CA GLU A 215 14.68 -14.82 36.84
C GLU A 215 13.80 -15.97 37.38
N ARG A 216 12.58 -15.63 37.83
CA ARG A 216 11.67 -16.65 38.40
C ARG A 216 11.17 -17.62 37.31
N LEU A 217 10.83 -17.12 36.11
CA LEU A 217 10.38 -17.96 35.00
C LEU A 217 11.51 -18.90 34.51
N VAL A 218 12.74 -18.43 34.46
CA VAL A 218 13.91 -19.25 34.12
C VAL A 218 14.15 -20.33 35.17
N ASP A 219 13.95 -20.01 36.44
CA ASP A 219 14.08 -21.00 37.51
C ASP A 219 13.04 -22.13 37.45
N VAL A 220 11.82 -21.83 36.98
CA VAL A 220 10.71 -22.79 36.87
C VAL A 220 10.76 -23.59 35.56
N TYR A 221 10.97 -22.91 34.42
CA TYR A 221 10.84 -23.52 33.08
C TYR A 221 12.18 -23.82 32.42
N GLY A 222 13.29 -23.33 32.96
CA GLY A 222 14.62 -23.41 32.35
C GLY A 222 14.84 -22.30 31.27
N ALA A 223 16.11 -22.01 31.01
CA ALA A 223 16.50 -20.88 30.15
C ALA A 223 16.00 -20.99 28.69
N ASP A 224 15.79 -22.22 28.21
CA ASP A 224 15.40 -22.43 26.80
C ASP A 224 13.86 -22.37 26.56
N ASN A 225 13.06 -22.56 27.63
CA ASN A 225 11.59 -22.66 27.53
C ASN A 225 10.85 -21.58 28.34
N ALA A 226 11.56 -20.75 29.11
CA ALA A 226 10.93 -19.70 29.90
C ALA A 226 10.35 -18.59 28.99
N PRO A 227 9.05 -18.24 29.16
CA PRO A 227 8.51 -17.06 28.46
C PRO A 227 9.20 -15.81 29.04
N GLU A 228 9.41 -14.81 28.16
CA GLU A 228 10.11 -13.58 28.53
C GLU A 228 9.11 -12.44 28.81
N ALA A 229 9.11 -11.94 30.04
CA ALA A 229 8.36 -10.76 30.41
C ALA A 229 8.98 -9.52 29.79
N VAL A 230 8.17 -8.67 29.20
CA VAL A 230 8.60 -7.46 28.49
C VAL A 230 7.71 -6.26 28.87
N THR A 231 8.12 -5.06 28.49
CA THR A 231 7.25 -3.88 28.62
C THR A 231 6.10 -3.92 27.61
N VAL A 232 4.99 -3.24 27.92
CA VAL A 232 3.85 -3.10 27.00
C VAL A 232 4.29 -2.53 25.64
N ASP A 233 5.15 -1.50 25.65
CA ASP A 233 5.65 -0.88 24.44
C ASP A 233 6.47 -1.86 23.57
N GLU A 234 7.27 -2.71 24.20
CA GLU A 234 8.09 -3.72 23.51
C GLU A 234 7.24 -4.86 22.94
N TYR A 235 6.28 -5.34 23.71
CA TYR A 235 5.34 -6.38 23.27
C TYR A 235 4.49 -5.92 22.09
N THR A 236 3.86 -4.75 22.20
CA THR A 236 3.01 -4.20 21.15
C THR A 236 3.81 -3.83 19.90
N ALA A 237 5.04 -3.32 20.07
CA ALA A 237 5.92 -3.07 18.94
C ALA A 237 6.29 -4.36 18.18
N LYS A 238 6.57 -5.45 18.92
CA LYS A 238 6.86 -6.76 18.34
C LYS A 238 5.63 -7.33 17.64
N LEU A 239 4.45 -7.26 18.26
CA LEU A 239 3.21 -7.75 17.66
C LEU A 239 2.86 -6.99 16.38
N ILE A 240 3.05 -5.67 16.35
CA ILE A 240 2.88 -4.86 15.13
C ILE A 240 3.94 -5.23 14.07
N ASP A 241 5.18 -5.50 14.48
CA ASP A 241 6.27 -5.91 13.59
C ASP A 241 5.95 -7.26 12.93
N ASP A 242 5.47 -8.22 13.71
CA ASP A 242 5.03 -9.54 13.23
C ASP A 242 3.82 -9.41 12.28
N LEU A 243 2.81 -8.61 12.62
CA LEU A 243 1.64 -8.34 11.77
C LEU A 243 1.99 -7.62 10.46
N THR A 244 3.03 -6.77 10.47
CA THR A 244 3.46 -5.99 9.30
C THR A 244 4.61 -6.64 8.53
N GLY A 245 5.02 -7.85 8.90
CA GLY A 245 6.11 -8.60 8.25
C GLY A 245 7.49 -8.03 8.53
N GLY A 246 7.72 -7.44 9.71
CA GLY A 246 9.05 -7.02 10.19
C GLY A 246 9.65 -5.83 9.44
N THR A 247 8.93 -5.23 8.52
CA THR A 247 9.38 -4.04 7.82
C THR A 247 8.26 -3.03 7.73
N ASN A 248 8.57 -1.77 7.99
CA ASN A 248 7.75 -0.65 7.54
C ASN A 248 7.76 -0.58 5.99
N ALA A 249 7.58 -1.72 5.30
CA ALA A 249 7.69 -1.85 3.85
C ALA A 249 6.76 -0.86 3.14
N LEU A 250 5.53 -0.71 3.64
CA LEU A 250 4.57 0.28 3.15
C LEU A 250 5.08 1.71 3.35
N ALA A 251 5.60 2.05 4.54
CA ALA A 251 6.12 3.38 4.81
C ALA A 251 7.31 3.72 3.91
N VAL A 252 8.20 2.76 3.70
CA VAL A 252 9.36 2.92 2.83
C VAL A 252 8.93 3.03 1.36
N MET A 253 7.96 2.25 0.93
CA MET A 253 7.37 2.36 -0.41
C MET A 253 6.80 3.77 -0.63
N PHE A 254 6.04 4.31 0.32
CA PHE A 254 5.49 5.67 0.24
C PHE A 254 6.59 6.75 0.22
N LEU A 255 7.69 6.56 0.97
CA LEU A 255 8.85 7.45 0.93
C LEU A 255 9.51 7.52 -0.44
N ILE A 256 9.55 6.43 -1.19
CA ILE A 256 10.09 6.42 -2.57
C ILE A 256 9.23 7.31 -3.47
N PHE A 257 7.91 7.25 -3.36
CA PHE A 257 7.02 8.12 -4.13
C PHE A 257 7.26 9.59 -3.83
N VAL A 258 7.39 9.93 -2.53
CA VAL A 258 7.74 11.29 -2.10
C VAL A 258 9.08 11.73 -2.68
N LEU A 259 10.10 10.88 -2.63
CA LEU A 259 11.43 11.19 -3.15
C LEU A 259 11.39 11.48 -4.66
N ILE A 260 10.68 10.66 -5.44
CA ILE A 260 10.53 10.86 -6.88
C ILE A 260 9.74 12.14 -7.20
N ALA A 261 8.67 12.41 -6.45
CA ALA A 261 7.93 13.66 -6.56
C ALA A 261 8.82 14.89 -6.28
N LEU A 262 9.67 14.80 -5.24
CA LEU A 262 10.64 15.84 -4.91
C LEU A 262 11.68 16.04 -6.02
N LEU A 263 12.20 14.97 -6.61
CA LEU A 263 13.15 15.05 -7.72
C LEU A 263 12.49 15.72 -8.95
N ALA A 264 11.27 15.32 -9.31
CA ALA A 264 10.50 15.93 -10.39
C ALA A 264 10.25 17.43 -10.13
N ALA A 265 9.79 17.78 -8.93
CA ALA A 265 9.54 19.16 -8.54
C ALA A 265 10.82 20.02 -8.54
N SER A 266 11.95 19.47 -8.04
CA SER A 266 13.23 20.17 -8.03
C SER A 266 13.68 20.55 -9.43
N MET A 267 13.43 19.68 -10.42
CA MET A 267 13.70 19.95 -11.83
C MET A 267 12.83 21.07 -12.39
N VAL A 268 11.52 21.02 -12.08
CA VAL A 268 10.58 22.08 -12.50
C VAL A 268 10.99 23.42 -11.92
N ILE A 269 11.29 23.46 -10.64
CA ILE A 269 11.74 24.68 -9.94
C ILE A 269 13.04 25.20 -10.55
N ARG A 270 14.03 24.34 -10.77
CA ARG A 270 15.33 24.70 -11.38
C ARG A 270 15.14 25.26 -12.78
N ASN A 271 14.36 24.59 -13.62
CA ASN A 271 14.07 25.04 -14.97
C ASN A 271 13.36 26.41 -14.97
N THR A 272 12.39 26.60 -14.07
CA THR A 272 11.63 27.85 -13.96
C THR A 272 12.52 28.99 -13.47
N PHE A 273 13.42 28.75 -12.51
CA PHE A 273 14.42 29.76 -12.11
C PHE A 273 15.37 30.11 -13.26
N GLN A 274 15.80 29.14 -14.07
CA GLN A 274 16.64 29.45 -15.26
C GLN A 274 15.89 30.38 -16.21
N VAL A 275 14.61 30.11 -16.45
CA VAL A 275 13.72 30.95 -17.29
C VAL A 275 13.60 32.36 -16.74
N LEU A 276 13.29 32.47 -15.46
CA LEU A 276 13.04 33.74 -14.76
C LEU A 276 14.31 34.60 -14.77
N LEU A 277 15.46 33.99 -14.51
CA LEU A 277 16.75 34.71 -14.54
C LEU A 277 17.15 35.13 -15.94
N ALA A 278 16.90 34.30 -16.97
CA ALA A 278 17.14 34.69 -18.36
C ALA A 278 16.27 35.90 -18.78
N GLN A 279 15.00 35.96 -18.34
CA GLN A 279 14.14 37.12 -18.60
C GLN A 279 14.59 38.39 -17.86
N ARG A 280 15.29 38.27 -16.73
CA ARG A 280 15.78 39.38 -15.92
C ARG A 280 17.27 39.70 -16.11
N LEU A 281 17.94 39.12 -17.14
CA LEU A 281 19.36 39.35 -17.39
C LEU A 281 19.68 40.83 -17.53
N ARG A 282 18.89 41.59 -18.27
CA ARG A 282 19.06 43.04 -18.48
C ARG A 282 18.89 43.83 -17.17
N GLU A 283 17.85 43.50 -16.37
CA GLU A 283 17.61 44.13 -15.08
C GLU A 283 18.79 43.85 -14.10
N ASN A 284 19.26 42.60 -14.05
CA ASN A 284 20.41 42.20 -13.23
C ASN A 284 21.73 42.85 -13.73
N GLY A 285 21.88 42.99 -15.05
CA GLY A 285 22.99 43.72 -15.65
C GLY A 285 23.02 45.21 -15.25
N LEU A 286 21.85 45.90 -15.28
CA LEU A 286 21.71 47.29 -14.88
C LEU A 286 22.02 47.48 -13.38
N LEU A 287 21.57 46.60 -12.50
CA LEU A 287 21.89 46.62 -11.06
C LEU A 287 23.42 46.54 -10.83
N ARG A 288 24.12 45.73 -11.63
CA ARG A 288 25.59 45.59 -11.56
C ARG A 288 26.32 46.83 -12.10
N LEU A 289 25.77 47.49 -13.10
CA LEU A 289 26.32 48.75 -13.60
C LEU A 289 26.19 49.88 -12.57
N VAL A 290 25.13 49.86 -11.76
CA VAL A 290 24.93 50.81 -10.63
C VAL A 290 25.76 50.45 -9.39
N GLY A 291 26.57 49.36 -9.44
CA GLY A 291 27.50 49.00 -8.38
C GLY A 291 27.12 47.79 -7.53
N ALA A 292 26.06 47.04 -7.85
CA ALA A 292 25.74 45.83 -7.12
C ALA A 292 26.77 44.72 -7.44
N THR A 293 27.29 44.07 -6.40
CA THR A 293 28.19 42.93 -6.56
C THR A 293 27.43 41.66 -7.05
N GLY A 294 28.08 40.76 -7.78
CA GLY A 294 27.48 39.50 -8.20
C GLY A 294 26.97 38.63 -7.05
N GLY A 295 27.61 38.73 -5.87
CA GLY A 295 27.15 38.04 -4.66
C GLY A 295 25.86 38.63 -4.08
N GLN A 296 25.66 39.96 -4.18
CA GLN A 296 24.40 40.62 -3.76
C GLN A 296 23.23 40.19 -4.67
N VAL A 297 23.45 40.14 -5.99
CA VAL A 297 22.42 39.66 -6.92
C VAL A 297 22.06 38.21 -6.65
N GLN A 298 23.04 37.33 -6.43
CA GLN A 298 22.82 35.94 -6.05
C GLN A 298 22.02 35.82 -4.75
N ARG A 299 22.39 36.57 -3.70
CA ARG A 299 21.66 36.57 -2.43
C ARG A 299 20.22 37.03 -2.56
N THR A 300 19.91 37.98 -3.48
CA THR A 300 18.54 38.40 -3.76
C THR A 300 17.71 37.28 -4.38
N VAL A 301 18.28 36.52 -5.32
CA VAL A 301 17.61 35.35 -5.92
C VAL A 301 17.36 34.23 -4.90
N LEU A 302 18.37 33.97 -4.03
CA LEU A 302 18.20 32.97 -2.95
C LEU A 302 17.19 33.42 -1.91
N ALA A 303 17.10 34.73 -1.59
CA ALA A 303 16.06 35.27 -0.71
C ALA A 303 14.66 35.14 -1.34
N GLU A 304 14.53 35.33 -2.66
CA GLU A 304 13.29 35.08 -3.40
C GLU A 304 12.90 33.60 -3.33
N ALA A 305 13.85 32.68 -3.53
CA ALA A 305 13.66 31.24 -3.43
C ALA A 305 13.25 30.80 -2.01
N LEU A 306 13.88 31.39 -0.97
CA LEU A 306 13.54 31.15 0.44
C LEU A 306 12.10 31.55 0.75
N LEU A 307 11.69 32.76 0.34
CA LEU A 307 10.32 33.25 0.58
C LEU A 307 9.28 32.38 -0.14
N ILE A 308 9.54 32.02 -1.39
CA ILE A 308 8.65 31.15 -2.15
C ILE A 308 8.58 29.77 -1.51
N GLY A 309 9.73 29.17 -1.16
CA GLY A 309 9.80 27.87 -0.51
C GLY A 309 9.05 27.85 0.82
N LEU A 310 9.21 28.88 1.66
CA LEU A 310 8.57 28.95 2.96
C LEU A 310 7.03 29.10 2.85
N VAL A 311 6.55 30.01 1.99
CA VAL A 311 5.11 30.19 1.79
C VAL A 311 4.49 28.92 1.18
N SER A 312 5.15 28.32 0.18
CA SER A 312 4.68 27.10 -0.46
C SER A 312 4.67 25.93 0.51
N ALA A 313 5.67 25.80 1.39
CA ALA A 313 5.74 24.75 2.40
C ALA A 313 4.59 24.86 3.40
N VAL A 314 4.34 26.06 3.95
CA VAL A 314 3.25 26.26 4.92
C VAL A 314 1.89 25.91 4.31
N VAL A 315 1.60 26.42 3.10
CA VAL A 315 0.34 26.11 2.42
C VAL A 315 0.27 24.62 2.05
N GLY A 316 1.38 24.04 1.59
CA GLY A 316 1.47 22.62 1.24
C GLY A 316 1.26 21.70 2.44
N ILE A 317 1.74 22.07 3.64
CA ILE A 317 1.51 21.34 4.89
C ILE A 317 0.02 21.34 5.23
N VAL A 318 -0.65 22.48 5.18
CA VAL A 318 -2.09 22.56 5.50
C VAL A 318 -2.93 21.72 4.53
N VAL A 319 -2.67 21.86 3.22
CA VAL A 319 -3.41 21.11 2.19
C VAL A 319 -3.06 19.61 2.25
N GLY A 320 -1.79 19.29 2.51
CA GLY A 320 -1.32 17.91 2.62
C GLY A 320 -1.89 17.17 3.82
N PHE A 321 -2.02 17.84 4.95
CA PHE A 321 -2.68 17.31 6.14
C PHE A 321 -4.15 16.96 5.84
N GLY A 322 -4.90 17.88 5.20
CA GLY A 322 -6.28 17.61 4.82
C GLY A 322 -6.40 16.46 3.80
N LEU A 323 -5.50 16.40 2.81
CA LEU A 323 -5.51 15.31 1.82
C LEU A 323 -5.18 13.95 2.44
N GLY A 324 -4.16 13.89 3.30
CA GLY A 324 -3.78 12.66 4.00
C GLY A 324 -4.87 12.16 4.93
N GLY A 325 -5.58 13.09 5.61
CA GLY A 325 -6.74 12.76 6.43
C GLY A 325 -7.92 12.21 5.63
N VAL A 326 -8.22 12.82 4.47
CA VAL A 326 -9.27 12.28 3.58
C VAL A 326 -8.92 10.88 3.08
N ILE A 327 -7.65 10.63 2.72
CA ILE A 327 -7.21 9.29 2.29
C ILE A 327 -7.36 8.28 3.43
N ALA A 328 -6.98 8.64 4.66
CA ALA A 328 -7.11 7.78 5.83
C ALA A 328 -8.59 7.45 6.15
N MET A 329 -9.48 8.46 6.07
CA MET A 329 -10.93 8.26 6.26
C MET A 329 -11.57 7.36 5.18
N VAL A 330 -11.18 7.56 3.92
CA VAL A 330 -11.71 6.71 2.81
C VAL A 330 -11.19 5.28 2.92
N ALA A 331 -10.02 5.11 3.53
CA ALA A 331 -9.41 3.80 3.78
C ALA A 331 -9.92 3.12 5.07
N ASP A 332 -10.84 3.76 5.80
CA ASP A 332 -11.36 3.30 7.09
C ASP A 332 -10.25 2.99 8.13
N MET A 333 -9.19 3.79 8.08
CA MET A 333 -7.99 3.62 8.92
C MET A 333 -7.87 4.69 10.02
N ASP A 334 -8.93 5.43 10.29
CA ASP A 334 -8.92 6.55 11.25
C ASP A 334 -9.51 6.19 12.63
N GLY A 335 -9.66 4.90 12.94
CA GLY A 335 -10.16 4.40 14.23
C GLY A 335 -9.46 4.97 15.48
N GLY A 336 -8.22 5.46 15.36
CA GLY A 336 -7.49 6.19 16.41
C GLY A 336 -7.60 7.72 16.33
N GLY A 337 -8.43 8.26 15.40
CA GLY A 337 -8.55 9.69 15.15
C GLY A 337 -7.39 10.28 14.33
N LEU A 338 -7.61 11.48 13.82
CA LEU A 338 -6.67 12.18 12.95
C LEU A 338 -5.59 12.88 13.76
N VAL A 339 -4.36 12.36 13.73
CA VAL A 339 -3.22 12.91 14.48
C VAL A 339 -2.39 13.84 13.60
N PHE A 340 -2.04 15.03 14.10
CA PHE A 340 -1.16 15.94 13.37
C PHE A 340 0.30 15.50 13.48
N PRO A 341 0.95 15.08 12.37
CA PRO A 341 2.29 14.52 12.39
C PRO A 341 3.37 15.62 12.40
N TRP A 342 3.73 16.13 13.57
CA TRP A 342 4.71 17.23 13.74
C TRP A 342 6.06 16.96 13.09
N PHE A 343 6.55 15.73 13.18
CA PHE A 343 7.80 15.33 12.55
C PHE A 343 7.74 15.53 11.02
N TRP A 344 6.66 15.07 10.38
CA TRP A 344 6.45 15.20 8.94
C TRP A 344 6.21 16.65 8.51
N ALA A 345 5.55 17.45 9.34
CA ALA A 345 5.35 18.87 9.09
C ALA A 345 6.68 19.63 9.08
N ILE A 346 7.56 19.37 10.07
CA ILE A 346 8.90 19.95 10.13
C ILE A 346 9.76 19.46 8.98
N ALA A 347 9.71 18.15 8.65
CA ALA A 347 10.40 17.57 7.51
C ALA A 347 9.93 18.20 6.19
N ALA A 348 8.63 18.35 5.98
CA ALA A 348 8.07 19.01 4.80
C ALA A 348 8.55 20.46 4.66
N LEU A 349 8.59 21.20 5.76
CA LEU A 349 9.10 22.58 5.77
C LEU A 349 10.58 22.64 5.39
N ILE A 350 11.41 21.86 6.06
CA ILE A 350 12.87 21.86 5.87
C ILE A 350 13.22 21.36 4.46
N VAL A 351 12.67 20.23 4.04
CA VAL A 351 12.98 19.60 2.74
C VAL A 351 12.54 20.49 1.59
N THR A 352 11.32 21.07 1.65
CA THR A 352 10.81 21.94 0.59
C THR A 352 11.62 23.23 0.47
N VAL A 353 11.96 23.85 1.57
CA VAL A 353 12.79 25.07 1.59
C VAL A 353 14.21 24.75 1.10
N ALA A 354 14.83 23.68 1.59
CA ALA A 354 16.17 23.25 1.16
C ALA A 354 16.18 22.91 -0.34
N MET A 355 15.19 22.15 -0.82
CA MET A 355 15.04 21.79 -2.24
C MET A 355 14.89 23.06 -3.12
N THR A 356 14.05 24.01 -2.70
CA THR A 356 13.83 25.26 -3.45
C THR A 356 15.10 26.10 -3.52
N LEU A 357 15.84 26.20 -2.40
CA LEU A 357 17.13 26.89 -2.35
C LEU A 357 18.20 26.19 -3.22
N PHE A 358 18.26 24.85 -3.15
CA PHE A 358 19.21 24.07 -3.92
C PHE A 358 18.91 24.15 -5.42
N ALA A 359 17.65 24.08 -5.82
CA ALA A 359 17.22 24.23 -7.22
C ALA A 359 17.55 25.62 -7.77
N ALA A 360 17.44 26.67 -6.95
CA ALA A 360 17.77 28.05 -7.33
C ALA A 360 19.27 28.35 -7.29
N TRP A 361 20.06 27.60 -6.50
CA TRP A 361 21.47 27.89 -6.25
C TRP A 361 22.33 27.86 -7.51
N ALA A 362 22.23 26.81 -8.32
CA ALA A 362 23.04 26.65 -9.53
C ALA A 362 22.72 27.72 -10.61
N PRO A 363 21.45 28.06 -10.91
CA PRO A 363 21.10 29.19 -11.78
C PRO A 363 21.58 30.54 -11.22
N ALA A 364 21.44 30.77 -9.90
CA ALA A 364 21.87 32.01 -9.26
C ALA A 364 23.40 32.16 -9.24
N ALA A 365 24.15 31.09 -9.06
CA ALA A 365 25.61 31.12 -9.06
C ALA A 365 26.19 31.56 -10.40
N ARG A 366 25.53 31.25 -11.52
CA ARG A 366 25.92 31.69 -12.88
C ARG A 366 25.89 33.21 -13.02
N LEU A 367 25.04 33.90 -12.27
CA LEU A 367 24.98 35.37 -12.29
C LEU A 367 26.24 36.03 -11.73
N ARG A 368 27.02 35.34 -10.88
CA ARG A 368 28.28 35.84 -10.33
C ARG A 368 29.37 36.00 -11.41
N SER A 369 29.40 35.11 -12.39
CA SER A 369 30.43 35.06 -13.43
C SER A 369 30.10 35.87 -14.69
N LEU A 370 28.86 36.40 -14.81
CA LEU A 370 28.49 37.20 -15.97
C LEU A 370 29.10 38.59 -15.91
N ALA A 371 29.89 38.98 -16.95
CA ALA A 371 30.36 40.35 -17.07
C ALA A 371 29.18 41.31 -17.35
N PRO A 372 29.17 42.56 -16.73
CA PRO A 372 28.06 43.51 -16.91
C PRO A 372 27.84 43.87 -18.39
N ILE A 373 28.91 43.99 -19.18
CA ILE A 373 28.82 44.30 -20.60
C ILE A 373 28.29 43.15 -21.46
N ALA A 374 28.57 41.90 -21.02
CA ALA A 374 28.08 40.71 -21.71
C ALA A 374 26.56 40.51 -21.51
N ALA A 375 26.00 41.03 -20.41
CA ALA A 375 24.55 41.01 -20.15
C ALA A 375 23.73 41.98 -21.06
N LEU A 376 24.38 42.91 -21.75
CA LEU A 376 23.78 43.84 -22.67
C LEU A 376 23.92 43.43 -24.14
N SER A 377 24.81 42.47 -24.47
CA SER A 377 25.01 41.97 -25.82
C SER A 377 24.38 40.60 -26.02
N GLU A 378 23.33 40.52 -26.89
CA GLU A 378 22.61 39.28 -27.22
C GLU A 378 23.52 38.20 -27.87
N ALA A 379 24.62 38.59 -28.52
CA ALA A 379 25.50 37.73 -29.29
C ALA A 379 26.40 36.79 -28.41
N ASN A 380 26.65 37.14 -27.15
CA ASN A 380 27.57 36.36 -26.29
C ASN A 380 26.88 35.35 -25.38
N ALA A 381 25.58 35.46 -25.18
CA ALA A 381 24.81 34.46 -24.41
C ALA A 381 24.77 33.10 -25.13
N ALA A 382 24.74 33.12 -26.51
CA ALA A 382 24.70 31.88 -27.30
C ALA A 382 26.08 31.14 -27.36
N ARG A 383 27.20 31.85 -27.19
CA ARG A 383 28.56 31.26 -27.23
C ARG A 383 28.97 30.56 -25.93
N ALA A 384 28.42 30.95 -24.78
CA ALA A 384 28.75 30.33 -23.49
C ALA A 384 28.18 28.91 -23.34
N GLU A 385 27.22 28.48 -24.19
CA GLU A 385 26.60 27.15 -24.14
C GLU A 385 27.31 26.07 -24.97
N ARG A 386 28.39 26.37 -25.68
CA ARG A 386 29.20 25.37 -26.40
C ARG A 386 30.07 24.60 -25.42
N ASN A 387 29.48 23.97 -24.44
CA ASN A 387 30.23 23.18 -23.50
C ASN A 387 30.16 21.70 -23.88
N ARG A 388 31.35 21.09 -24.00
CA ARG A 388 31.64 19.68 -24.20
C ARG A 388 30.63 18.83 -23.40
N SER A 389 29.90 17.93 -24.05
CA SER A 389 29.41 16.75 -23.38
C SER A 389 30.62 16.06 -22.77
N SER A 390 30.84 16.26 -21.50
CA SER A 390 31.96 15.66 -20.83
C SER A 390 31.80 14.14 -20.93
N VAL A 391 32.76 13.45 -21.53
CA VAL A 391 32.87 11.99 -21.55
C VAL A 391 32.71 11.46 -20.12
N VAL A 392 33.19 12.24 -19.16
CA VAL A 392 33.02 12.00 -17.72
C VAL A 392 31.54 11.90 -17.32
N ALA A 393 30.66 12.80 -17.82
CA ALA A 393 29.20 12.71 -17.48
C ALA A 393 28.54 11.44 -18.06
N TRP A 394 28.98 10.99 -19.25
CA TRP A 394 28.52 9.74 -19.82
C TRP A 394 29.01 8.54 -18.98
N ILE A 395 30.26 8.50 -18.61
CA ILE A 395 30.85 7.42 -17.79
C ILE A 395 30.14 7.36 -16.43
N PHE A 396 30.03 8.50 -15.73
CA PHE A 396 29.34 8.55 -14.43
C PHE A 396 27.88 8.18 -14.53
N GLY A 397 27.14 8.72 -15.51
CA GLY A 397 25.73 8.39 -15.71
C GLY A 397 25.51 6.91 -15.98
N LEU A 398 26.34 6.31 -16.82
CA LEU A 398 26.24 4.91 -17.19
C LEU A 398 26.63 3.99 -16.02
N LEU A 399 27.69 4.35 -15.28
CA LEU A 399 28.15 3.60 -14.13
C LEU A 399 27.15 3.60 -12.98
N ILE A 400 26.57 4.75 -12.64
CA ILE A 400 25.55 4.85 -11.57
C ILE A 400 24.27 4.12 -11.99
N THR A 401 23.86 4.26 -13.26
CA THR A 401 22.68 3.54 -13.77
C THR A 401 22.88 2.02 -13.75
N ALA A 402 24.07 1.56 -14.17
CA ALA A 402 24.42 0.15 -14.12
C ALA A 402 24.49 -0.38 -12.68
N LEU A 403 25.03 0.41 -11.74
CA LEU A 403 25.07 0.06 -10.31
C LEU A 403 23.64 -0.05 -9.74
N GLY A 404 22.76 0.88 -10.10
CA GLY A 404 21.36 0.82 -9.71
C GLY A 404 20.63 -0.40 -10.29
N ALA A 405 20.86 -0.71 -11.57
CA ALA A 405 20.30 -1.91 -12.21
C ALA A 405 20.84 -3.20 -11.58
N LEU A 406 22.14 -3.23 -11.23
CA LEU A 406 22.74 -4.34 -10.49
C LEU A 406 22.13 -4.48 -9.09
N GLY A 407 21.82 -3.36 -8.42
CA GLY A 407 21.11 -3.34 -7.13
C GLY A 407 19.70 -3.94 -7.23
N LEU A 408 18.96 -3.61 -8.28
CA LEU A 408 17.63 -4.20 -8.54
C LEU A 408 17.74 -5.71 -8.81
N TRP A 409 18.71 -6.12 -9.61
CA TRP A 409 18.97 -7.54 -9.86
C TRP A 409 19.39 -8.29 -8.59
N ALA A 410 20.26 -7.69 -7.77
CA ALA A 410 20.63 -8.27 -6.48
C ALA A 410 19.43 -8.39 -5.52
N ALA A 411 18.54 -7.41 -5.53
CA ALA A 411 17.30 -7.46 -4.74
C ALA A 411 16.40 -8.64 -5.14
N SER A 412 16.29 -8.90 -6.45
CA SER A 412 15.51 -10.05 -6.95
C SER A 412 16.14 -11.41 -6.59
N MET A 413 17.44 -11.47 -6.33
CA MET A 413 18.13 -12.70 -5.92
C MET A 413 18.13 -12.91 -4.40
N LEU A 414 18.13 -11.81 -3.64
CA LEU A 414 18.21 -11.82 -2.17
C LEU A 414 16.84 -11.79 -1.48
N GLY A 415 15.76 -11.56 -2.22
CA GLY A 415 14.42 -11.36 -1.64
C GLY A 415 14.35 -10.19 -0.64
N ASN A 416 15.22 -9.16 -0.78
CA ASN A 416 15.36 -8.12 0.24
C ASN A 416 14.81 -6.77 -0.22
N PRO A 417 13.69 -6.27 0.39
CA PRO A 417 13.07 -5.00 0.02
C PRO A 417 13.99 -3.78 0.20
N LEU A 418 14.89 -3.77 1.18
CA LEU A 418 15.81 -2.64 1.40
C LEU A 418 16.84 -2.52 0.27
N VAL A 419 17.31 -3.64 -0.27
CA VAL A 419 18.20 -3.68 -1.43
C VAL A 419 17.48 -3.19 -2.69
N LEU A 420 16.19 -3.56 -2.85
CA LEU A 420 15.32 -3.07 -3.93
C LEU A 420 15.22 -1.54 -3.91
N ILE A 421 14.94 -0.98 -2.75
CA ILE A 421 14.81 0.47 -2.52
C ILE A 421 16.13 1.17 -2.82
N GLY A 422 17.23 0.69 -2.24
CA GLY A 422 18.57 1.23 -2.47
C GLY A 422 18.95 1.21 -3.94
N GLY A 423 18.73 0.10 -4.63
CA GLY A 423 18.92 -0.07 -6.07
C GLY A 423 18.08 0.91 -6.89
N GLY A 424 16.80 1.06 -6.56
CA GLY A 424 15.88 2.00 -7.22
C GLY A 424 16.30 3.46 -7.07
N VAL A 425 16.74 3.89 -5.88
CA VAL A 425 17.26 5.24 -5.64
C VAL A 425 18.53 5.50 -6.44
N VAL A 426 19.47 4.56 -6.43
CA VAL A 426 20.74 4.68 -7.21
C VAL A 426 20.43 4.74 -8.70
N LEU A 427 19.49 3.90 -9.19
CA LEU A 427 19.01 3.94 -10.58
C LEU A 427 18.43 5.30 -10.94
N ALA A 428 17.56 5.87 -10.11
CA ALA A 428 16.96 7.18 -10.33
C ALA A 428 18.02 8.28 -10.43
N ILE A 429 19.04 8.26 -9.56
CA ILE A 429 20.18 9.20 -9.61
C ILE A 429 20.95 9.04 -10.92
N GLY A 430 21.23 7.81 -11.35
CA GLY A 430 21.88 7.53 -12.63
C GLY A 430 21.09 8.06 -13.83
N LEU A 431 19.78 7.87 -13.83
CA LEU A 431 18.86 8.32 -14.87
C LEU A 431 18.79 9.86 -14.97
N ILE A 432 18.92 10.57 -13.85
CA ILE A 432 18.97 12.04 -13.82
C ILE A 432 20.13 12.55 -14.69
N VAL A 433 21.24 11.83 -14.71
CA VAL A 433 22.41 12.18 -15.52
C VAL A 433 22.31 11.62 -16.95
N LEU A 434 21.88 10.36 -17.08
CA LEU A 434 21.91 9.61 -18.33
C LEU A 434 20.81 10.00 -19.32
N VAL A 435 19.55 10.15 -18.87
CA VAL A 435 18.39 10.43 -19.77
C VAL A 435 18.59 11.72 -20.58
N PRO A 436 19.00 12.87 -20.01
CA PRO A 436 19.26 14.08 -20.80
C PRO A 436 20.39 13.92 -21.84
N LEU A 437 21.34 13.02 -21.59
CA LEU A 437 22.40 12.69 -22.54
C LEU A 437 21.88 11.78 -23.67
N LEU A 438 21.12 10.75 -23.33
CA LEU A 438 20.47 9.84 -24.30
C LEU A 438 19.54 10.57 -25.23
N VAL A 439 18.70 11.49 -24.70
CA VAL A 439 17.79 12.29 -25.51
C VAL A 439 18.53 13.07 -26.60
N ARG A 440 19.75 13.56 -26.35
CA ARG A 440 20.53 14.25 -27.39
C ARG A 440 20.93 13.33 -28.54
N VAL A 441 21.18 12.05 -28.24
CA VAL A 441 21.59 11.04 -29.24
C VAL A 441 20.38 10.55 -30.03
N VAL A 442 19.24 10.36 -29.34
CA VAL A 442 18.01 9.82 -29.95
C VAL A 442 17.24 10.89 -30.75
N MET A 443 17.31 12.15 -30.33
CA MET A 443 16.51 13.24 -30.92
C MET A 443 16.69 13.43 -32.43
N PRO A 444 17.92 13.33 -33.03
CA PRO A 444 18.08 13.42 -34.48
C PRO A 444 17.39 12.29 -35.25
N GLY A 445 17.39 11.06 -34.69
CA GLY A 445 16.65 9.93 -35.27
C GLY A 445 15.15 10.16 -35.25
N PHE A 446 14.64 10.62 -34.12
CA PHE A 446 13.24 10.95 -33.94
C PHE A 446 12.78 12.11 -34.85
N ALA A 447 13.61 13.13 -35.04
CA ALA A 447 13.33 14.23 -35.96
C ALA A 447 13.23 13.78 -37.44
N ARG A 448 14.04 12.77 -37.85
CA ARG A 448 13.90 12.14 -39.17
C ARG A 448 12.55 11.41 -39.30
N LEU A 449 12.11 10.71 -38.28
CA LEU A 449 10.79 10.07 -38.25
C LEU A 449 9.67 11.11 -38.39
N LEU A 450 9.75 12.23 -37.65
CA LEU A 450 8.77 13.31 -37.71
C LEU A 450 8.74 13.94 -39.12
N SER A 451 9.86 13.97 -39.84
CA SER A 451 9.90 14.55 -41.19
C SER A 451 8.99 13.85 -42.21
N ALA A 452 8.64 12.58 -41.99
CA ALA A 452 7.69 11.82 -42.82
C ALA A 452 6.24 12.31 -42.68
N PHE A 453 5.91 13.02 -41.58
CA PHE A 453 4.56 13.56 -41.33
C PHE A 453 4.33 14.97 -41.87
N GLY A 454 5.23 15.48 -42.74
CA GLY A 454 5.07 16.72 -43.48
C GLY A 454 5.92 17.88 -42.93
N PRO A 455 5.84 19.06 -43.61
CA PRO A 455 6.75 20.19 -43.37
C PRO A 455 6.66 20.77 -41.95
N VAL A 456 5.48 20.78 -41.35
CA VAL A 456 5.25 21.33 -40.00
C VAL A 456 5.89 20.41 -38.96
N ALA A 457 5.74 19.10 -39.13
CA ALA A 457 6.35 18.10 -38.22
C ALA A 457 7.89 18.06 -38.38
N LYS A 458 8.39 18.26 -39.64
CA LYS A 458 9.84 18.39 -39.87
C LYS A 458 10.43 19.58 -39.12
N LEU A 459 9.79 20.76 -39.20
CA LEU A 459 10.22 21.97 -38.48
C LEU A 459 10.17 21.75 -36.96
N ALA A 460 9.15 21.08 -36.45
CA ALA A 460 9.06 20.73 -35.04
C ALA A 460 10.23 19.80 -34.60
N GLY A 461 10.57 18.78 -35.42
CA GLY A 461 11.68 17.88 -35.18
C GLY A 461 13.03 18.61 -35.20
N GLU A 462 13.30 19.48 -36.18
CA GLU A 462 14.52 20.28 -36.25
C GLU A 462 14.68 21.19 -35.01
N ASN A 463 13.58 21.74 -34.52
CA ASN A 463 13.54 22.54 -33.31
C ASN A 463 13.90 21.74 -32.05
N LEU A 464 13.36 20.54 -31.92
CA LEU A 464 13.66 19.63 -30.82
C LEU A 464 15.14 19.25 -30.79
N VAL A 465 15.78 19.02 -31.96
CA VAL A 465 17.23 18.76 -32.04
C VAL A 465 18.03 19.96 -31.56
N ARG A 466 17.68 21.17 -31.97
CA ARG A 466 18.36 22.42 -31.55
C ARG A 466 18.28 22.64 -30.03
N THR A 467 17.17 22.24 -29.41
CA THR A 467 16.91 22.43 -27.98
C THR A 467 17.11 21.15 -27.16
N SER A 468 17.76 20.11 -27.69
CA SER A 468 17.86 18.76 -27.14
C SER A 468 18.33 18.68 -25.68
N ARG A 469 19.22 19.59 -25.23
CA ARG A 469 19.68 19.65 -23.83
C ARG A 469 18.54 19.96 -22.84
N ARG A 470 17.67 20.85 -23.25
CA ARG A 470 16.51 21.27 -22.45
C ARG A 470 15.37 20.27 -22.57
N SER A 471 15.17 19.74 -23.78
CA SER A 471 14.23 18.66 -24.05
C SER A 471 14.51 17.44 -23.17
N GLY A 472 15.81 17.10 -22.95
CA GLY A 472 16.22 16.00 -22.09
C GLY A 472 15.78 16.11 -20.63
N THR A 473 15.76 17.33 -20.07
CA THR A 473 15.29 17.52 -18.68
C THR A 473 13.75 17.41 -18.54
N ILE A 474 13.00 17.70 -19.61
CA ILE A 474 11.55 17.52 -19.65
C ILE A 474 11.20 16.04 -19.76
N VAL A 475 11.87 15.37 -20.72
CA VAL A 475 11.72 13.92 -20.93
C VAL A 475 12.00 13.19 -19.62
N LEU A 476 13.07 13.56 -18.90
CA LEU A 476 13.42 12.97 -17.61
C LEU A 476 12.30 13.18 -16.55
N ALA A 477 11.74 14.38 -16.45
CA ALA A 477 10.67 14.65 -15.47
C ALA A 477 9.41 13.79 -15.74
N ILE A 478 9.07 13.62 -17.04
CA ILE A 478 7.93 12.78 -17.45
C ILE A 478 8.28 11.30 -17.23
N SER A 479 9.51 10.89 -17.57
CA SER A 479 9.92 9.49 -17.46
C SER A 479 10.02 9.01 -16.02
N LEU A 480 10.48 9.84 -15.08
CA LEU A 480 10.51 9.47 -13.66
C LEU A 480 9.12 9.19 -13.11
N GLY A 481 8.14 10.06 -13.40
CA GLY A 481 6.76 9.83 -12.98
C GLY A 481 6.14 8.61 -13.65
N GLY A 482 6.28 8.51 -14.98
CA GLY A 482 5.72 7.40 -15.75
C GLY A 482 6.37 6.05 -15.46
N SER A 483 7.69 6.02 -15.19
CA SER A 483 8.38 4.76 -14.83
C SER A 483 7.92 4.22 -13.48
N LEU A 484 7.61 5.10 -12.53
CA LEU A 484 7.08 4.68 -11.24
C LEU A 484 5.67 4.08 -11.37
N ILE A 485 4.80 4.73 -12.20
CA ILE A 485 3.47 4.18 -12.51
C ILE A 485 3.59 2.77 -13.07
N LEU A 486 4.42 2.62 -14.09
CA LEU A 486 4.57 1.32 -14.76
C LEU A 486 5.26 0.28 -13.89
N ALA A 487 6.24 0.68 -13.06
CA ALA A 487 6.86 -0.23 -12.10
C ALA A 487 5.84 -0.78 -11.11
N MET A 488 4.99 0.09 -10.58
CA MET A 488 3.94 -0.32 -9.66
C MET A 488 2.89 -1.21 -10.32
N LEU A 489 2.33 -0.78 -11.47
CA LEU A 489 1.33 -1.57 -12.17
C LEU A 489 1.88 -2.94 -12.59
N THR A 490 3.15 -2.98 -13.05
CA THR A 490 3.81 -4.24 -13.41
C THR A 490 4.04 -5.10 -12.17
N GLY A 491 4.49 -4.49 -11.07
CA GLY A 491 4.70 -5.19 -9.79
C GLY A 491 3.41 -5.80 -9.26
N VAL A 492 2.37 -4.98 -9.07
CA VAL A 492 1.07 -5.44 -8.56
C VAL A 492 0.45 -6.51 -9.45
N GLN A 493 0.44 -6.31 -10.78
CA GLN A 493 -0.14 -7.29 -11.68
C GLN A 493 0.67 -8.60 -11.69
N SER A 494 2.00 -8.52 -11.61
CA SER A 494 2.83 -9.73 -11.56
C SER A 494 2.74 -10.44 -10.20
N VAL A 495 2.60 -9.70 -9.10
CA VAL A 495 2.33 -10.29 -7.77
C VAL A 495 1.00 -11.03 -7.80
N ASN A 496 -0.08 -10.39 -8.28
CA ASN A 496 -1.39 -11.04 -8.38
C ASN A 496 -1.34 -12.29 -9.28
N THR A 497 -0.68 -12.19 -10.44
CA THR A 497 -0.55 -13.35 -11.33
C THR A 497 0.29 -14.47 -10.69
N THR A 498 1.33 -14.13 -9.92
CA THR A 498 2.16 -15.10 -9.20
C THR A 498 1.40 -15.77 -8.08
N LEU A 499 0.64 -14.99 -7.29
CA LEU A 499 -0.20 -15.50 -6.21
C LEU A 499 -1.27 -16.44 -6.78
N ASN A 500 -1.98 -16.02 -7.84
CA ASN A 500 -2.98 -16.88 -8.49
C ASN A 500 -2.35 -18.16 -9.04
N ALA A 501 -1.20 -18.08 -9.72
CA ALA A 501 -0.51 -19.27 -10.22
C ALA A 501 -0.06 -20.24 -9.10
N ARG A 502 0.32 -19.71 -7.94
CA ARG A 502 0.66 -20.54 -6.77
C ARG A 502 -0.59 -21.14 -6.12
N LEU A 503 -1.68 -20.39 -6.08
CA LEU A 503 -2.96 -20.90 -5.61
C LEU A 503 -3.43 -22.02 -6.54
N ASP A 504 -3.38 -21.82 -7.86
CA ASP A 504 -3.72 -22.86 -8.87
C ASP A 504 -2.81 -24.10 -8.77
N GLU A 505 -1.54 -23.93 -8.35
CA GLU A 505 -0.58 -25.05 -8.19
C GLU A 505 -0.81 -25.81 -6.88
N ASN A 506 -1.20 -25.12 -5.81
CA ASN A 506 -1.35 -25.70 -4.47
C ASN A 506 -2.77 -26.18 -4.17
N TYR A 507 -3.77 -25.68 -4.89
CA TYR A 507 -5.17 -26.01 -4.67
C TYR A 507 -5.79 -26.63 -5.92
N ALA A 508 -6.48 -27.75 -5.74
CA ALA A 508 -7.22 -28.42 -6.81
C ALA A 508 -8.64 -27.85 -7.03
N PHE A 509 -8.98 -26.77 -6.31
CA PHE A 509 -10.28 -26.09 -6.36
C PHE A 509 -10.05 -24.61 -6.00
N ASP A 510 -10.96 -23.72 -6.38
CA ASP A 510 -10.86 -22.30 -6.07
C ASP A 510 -11.58 -21.94 -4.77
N ALA A 511 -12.71 -22.57 -4.51
CA ALA A 511 -13.43 -22.39 -3.26
C ALA A 511 -14.31 -23.60 -2.92
N LEU A 512 -14.54 -23.79 -1.64
CA LEU A 512 -15.61 -24.60 -1.10
C LEU A 512 -16.53 -23.68 -0.29
N ILE A 513 -17.81 -23.65 -0.67
CA ILE A 513 -18.84 -22.98 0.11
C ILE A 513 -19.59 -24.04 0.90
N THR A 514 -19.70 -23.84 2.21
CA THR A 514 -20.49 -24.69 3.11
C THR A 514 -21.53 -23.85 3.84
N SER A 515 -22.58 -24.48 4.34
CA SER A 515 -23.44 -23.87 5.35
C SER A 515 -22.82 -24.08 6.73
N ARG A 516 -23.02 -23.13 7.61
CA ARG A 516 -22.48 -23.13 8.96
C ARG A 516 -22.93 -24.29 9.82
N ALA A 517 -24.21 -24.63 9.76
CA ALA A 517 -24.79 -25.65 10.61
C ALA A 517 -24.74 -27.05 9.97
N ASP A 518 -23.86 -27.27 8.98
CA ASP A 518 -23.88 -28.44 8.11
C ASP A 518 -25.26 -28.72 7.50
N GLU A 519 -26.11 -27.68 7.49
CA GLU A 519 -27.42 -27.73 6.85
C GLU A 519 -27.26 -27.70 5.32
N SER A 520 -28.23 -28.28 4.64
CA SER A 520 -28.28 -28.27 3.18
C SER A 520 -28.31 -26.85 2.61
N LEU A 521 -27.49 -26.57 1.62
CA LEU A 521 -27.48 -25.31 0.86
C LEU A 521 -28.76 -25.05 0.04
N ASP A 522 -29.73 -25.97 0.05
CA ASP A 522 -30.97 -25.83 -0.73
C ASP A 522 -31.85 -24.63 -0.31
N ALA A 523 -31.69 -24.15 0.91
CA ALA A 523 -32.41 -22.96 1.42
C ALA A 523 -31.71 -21.63 1.08
N VAL A 524 -30.49 -21.69 0.54
CA VAL A 524 -29.64 -20.54 0.29
C VAL A 524 -29.76 -20.08 -1.16
N ASP A 525 -29.88 -18.76 -1.38
CA ASP A 525 -29.87 -18.17 -2.72
C ASP A 525 -28.43 -18.14 -3.28
N LEU A 526 -28.07 -19.15 -4.03
CA LEU A 526 -26.79 -19.30 -4.72
C LEU A 526 -26.78 -18.68 -6.13
N ALA A 527 -27.89 -18.08 -6.59
CA ALA A 527 -28.01 -17.53 -7.95
C ALA A 527 -26.88 -16.52 -8.28
N PRO A 528 -26.47 -15.59 -7.39
CA PRO A 528 -25.40 -14.67 -7.69
C PRO A 528 -24.08 -15.37 -8.04
N ILE A 529 -23.80 -16.52 -7.43
CA ILE A 529 -22.59 -17.32 -7.67
C ILE A 529 -22.73 -18.13 -8.94
N LEU A 530 -23.86 -18.87 -9.07
CA LEU A 530 -24.09 -19.78 -10.18
C LEU A 530 -24.28 -19.08 -11.54
N GLU A 531 -24.73 -17.81 -11.53
CA GLU A 531 -24.87 -16.97 -12.72
C GLU A 531 -23.63 -16.10 -13.01
N SER A 532 -22.58 -16.18 -12.19
CA SER A 532 -21.37 -15.39 -12.37
C SER A 532 -20.61 -15.80 -13.62
N GLU A 533 -20.15 -14.81 -14.41
CA GLU A 533 -19.21 -15.06 -15.51
C GLU A 533 -17.83 -15.54 -15.02
N GLY A 534 -17.56 -15.39 -13.73
CA GLY A 534 -16.33 -15.86 -13.07
C GLY A 534 -16.33 -17.36 -12.77
N LEU A 535 -17.49 -18.03 -12.82
CA LEU A 535 -17.62 -19.45 -12.53
C LEU A 535 -17.45 -20.27 -13.82
N GLU A 536 -16.53 -21.25 -13.82
CA GLU A 536 -16.40 -22.22 -14.90
C GLU A 536 -17.29 -23.44 -14.66
N SER A 537 -17.19 -24.02 -13.45
CA SER A 537 -18.02 -25.16 -13.04
C SER A 537 -18.21 -25.17 -11.52
N SER A 538 -19.20 -25.91 -11.09
CA SER A 538 -19.45 -26.16 -9.66
C SER A 538 -19.99 -27.57 -9.46
N ASP A 539 -19.57 -28.19 -8.34
CA ASP A 539 -20.03 -29.52 -7.94
C ASP A 539 -20.56 -29.48 -6.50
N ARG A 540 -21.70 -30.14 -6.27
CA ARG A 540 -22.27 -30.25 -4.93
C ARG A 540 -21.62 -31.38 -4.14
N THR A 541 -21.48 -31.24 -2.85
CA THR A 541 -20.93 -32.25 -1.95
C THR A 541 -21.90 -32.58 -0.84
N SER A 542 -21.83 -33.86 -0.41
CA SER A 542 -22.50 -34.30 0.81
C SER A 542 -21.49 -34.40 1.94
N ALA A 543 -21.94 -34.21 3.16
CA ALA A 543 -21.10 -34.27 4.35
C ALA A 543 -21.77 -35.01 5.50
N VAL A 544 -20.95 -35.46 6.45
CA VAL A 544 -21.39 -35.93 7.76
C VAL A 544 -20.67 -35.12 8.83
N THR A 545 -21.44 -34.50 9.73
CA THR A 545 -20.92 -33.77 10.89
C THR A 545 -20.48 -34.76 11.94
N LEU A 546 -19.27 -34.58 12.47
CA LEU A 546 -18.72 -35.47 13.48
C LEU A 546 -19.11 -35.02 14.89
N ALA A 547 -19.43 -36.00 15.74
CA ALA A 547 -19.62 -35.74 17.16
C ALA A 547 -18.25 -35.36 17.81
N PRO A 548 -18.21 -34.38 18.73
CA PRO A 548 -17.00 -34.04 19.46
C PRO A 548 -16.48 -35.27 20.22
N ASP A 549 -15.18 -35.57 20.10
CA ASP A 549 -14.52 -36.62 20.88
C ASP A 549 -13.81 -35.98 22.10
N PRO A 550 -14.33 -36.22 23.34
CA PRO A 550 -13.73 -35.62 24.53
C PRO A 550 -12.34 -36.20 24.88
N GLU A 551 -12.00 -37.38 24.34
CA GLU A 551 -10.70 -38.02 24.59
C GLU A 551 -9.61 -37.53 23.62
N HIS A 552 -10.02 -37.09 22.44
CA HIS A 552 -9.13 -36.56 21.39
C HIS A 552 -9.78 -35.29 20.79
N PRO A 553 -9.68 -34.16 21.46
CA PRO A 553 -10.23 -32.91 20.93
C PRO A 553 -9.50 -32.58 19.64
N SER A 554 -10.22 -32.67 18.51
CA SER A 554 -9.70 -32.32 17.19
C SER A 554 -10.54 -31.21 16.60
N SER A 555 -9.93 -30.42 15.73
CA SER A 555 -10.63 -29.41 14.94
C SER A 555 -11.41 -29.97 13.76
N LEU A 556 -11.39 -31.32 13.58
CA LEU A 556 -12.08 -31.99 12.50
C LEU A 556 -13.61 -31.94 12.70
N ALA A 557 -14.28 -31.08 11.92
CA ALA A 557 -15.71 -30.81 12.09
C ALA A 557 -16.59 -31.79 11.30
N ALA A 558 -16.19 -32.14 10.08
CA ALA A 558 -16.98 -32.99 9.20
C ALA A 558 -16.14 -33.77 8.20
N LEU A 559 -16.73 -34.83 7.66
CA LEU A 559 -16.21 -35.58 6.51
C LEU A 559 -17.05 -35.27 5.29
N LEU A 560 -16.44 -34.93 4.15
CA LEU A 560 -17.13 -34.59 2.91
C LEU A 560 -16.70 -35.46 1.73
N THR A 561 -17.50 -35.46 0.68
CA THR A 561 -17.15 -36.07 -0.60
C THR A 561 -16.39 -35.07 -1.47
N LEU A 562 -15.34 -35.55 -2.18
CA LEU A 562 -14.62 -34.75 -3.15
C LEU A 562 -15.22 -34.89 -4.53
N PRO A 563 -15.35 -33.82 -5.33
CA PRO A 563 -15.64 -33.91 -6.75
C PRO A 563 -14.53 -34.66 -7.47
N SER A 564 -14.83 -35.27 -8.61
CA SER A 564 -13.85 -36.09 -9.36
C SER A 564 -12.57 -35.33 -9.71
N THR A 565 -12.68 -34.06 -10.05
CA THR A 565 -11.54 -33.14 -10.33
C THR A 565 -10.62 -32.99 -9.14
N THR A 566 -11.18 -32.79 -7.96
CA THR A 566 -10.42 -32.61 -6.71
C THR A 566 -9.91 -33.95 -6.18
N ALA A 567 -10.69 -35.03 -6.33
CA ALA A 567 -10.28 -36.36 -5.95
C ALA A 567 -9.09 -36.89 -6.79
N ASP A 568 -8.97 -36.49 -8.05
CA ASP A 568 -7.82 -36.79 -8.92
C ASP A 568 -6.53 -36.07 -8.47
N ALA A 569 -6.63 -35.05 -7.67
CA ALA A 569 -5.49 -34.31 -7.12
C ALA A 569 -4.91 -34.91 -5.83
N LEU A 570 -5.61 -35.87 -5.20
CA LEU A 570 -5.04 -36.65 -4.10
C LEU A 570 -3.79 -37.40 -4.54
N GLU A 571 -2.79 -37.52 -3.70
CA GLU A 571 -1.58 -38.33 -4.00
C GLU A 571 -1.89 -39.75 -4.41
N ARG A 572 -2.99 -40.30 -3.89
CA ARG A 572 -3.55 -41.58 -4.33
C ARG A 572 -5.08 -41.60 -4.28
N PRO A 573 -5.76 -42.38 -5.16
CA PRO A 573 -7.21 -42.54 -5.08
C PRO A 573 -7.63 -43.14 -3.72
N LEU A 574 -8.68 -42.53 -3.14
CA LEU A 574 -9.25 -42.97 -1.89
C LEU A 574 -10.10 -44.23 -2.08
N ALA A 575 -9.88 -45.28 -1.31
CA ALA A 575 -10.68 -46.51 -1.35
C ALA A 575 -11.87 -46.41 -0.36
N ASN A 576 -12.87 -47.28 -0.56
CA ASN A 576 -13.99 -47.40 0.37
C ASN A 576 -13.47 -47.86 1.75
N GLY A 577 -13.97 -47.25 2.81
CA GLY A 577 -13.53 -47.51 4.17
C GLY A 577 -12.21 -46.78 4.55
N GLU A 578 -11.77 -45.81 3.70
CA GLU A 578 -10.65 -44.93 3.99
C GLU A 578 -11.13 -43.47 4.18
N VAL A 579 -10.43 -42.74 5.03
CA VAL A 579 -10.60 -41.31 5.22
C VAL A 579 -9.29 -40.61 4.92
N ALA A 580 -9.32 -39.56 4.07
CA ALA A 580 -8.20 -38.66 3.87
C ALA A 580 -8.27 -37.52 4.92
N LEU A 581 -7.16 -37.27 5.58
CA LEU A 581 -7.00 -36.23 6.61
C LEU A 581 -5.73 -35.40 6.33
N SER A 582 -5.65 -34.22 6.88
CA SER A 582 -4.40 -33.48 6.99
C SER A 582 -3.41 -34.22 7.93
N GLU A 583 -2.11 -33.97 7.78
CA GLU A 583 -1.13 -34.53 8.70
C GLU A 583 -1.39 -34.08 10.15
N TRP A 584 -1.80 -32.82 10.31
CA TRP A 584 -2.14 -32.24 11.61
C TRP A 584 -3.38 -32.88 12.26
N ASP A 585 -4.46 -33.14 11.46
CA ASP A 585 -5.67 -33.82 11.98
C ASP A 585 -5.36 -35.26 12.39
N ALA A 586 -4.60 -35.98 11.57
CA ALA A 586 -4.18 -37.34 11.91
C ALA A 586 -3.36 -37.36 13.24
N GLU A 587 -2.44 -36.41 13.40
CA GLU A 587 -1.62 -36.29 14.62
C GLU A 587 -2.47 -35.93 15.85
N SER A 588 -3.46 -35.01 15.67
CA SER A 588 -4.38 -34.61 16.74
C SER A 588 -5.27 -35.76 17.21
N LEU A 589 -5.62 -36.69 16.32
CA LEU A 589 -6.33 -37.95 16.64
C LEU A 589 -5.41 -39.05 17.17
N GLY A 590 -4.11 -38.75 17.32
CA GLY A 590 -3.12 -39.74 17.76
C GLY A 590 -2.91 -40.89 16.77
N ALA A 591 -3.24 -40.69 15.48
CA ALA A 591 -3.19 -41.68 14.41
C ALA A 591 -2.04 -41.40 13.44
N VAL A 592 -1.51 -42.45 12.83
CA VAL A 592 -0.59 -42.33 11.68
C VAL A 592 -1.19 -42.99 10.46
N GLU A 593 -0.63 -42.68 9.28
CA GLU A 593 -1.11 -43.24 8.02
C GLU A 593 -1.22 -44.80 8.07
N GLY A 594 -2.39 -45.30 7.80
CA GLY A 594 -2.74 -46.72 7.78
C GLY A 594 -3.39 -47.26 9.08
N ASP A 595 -3.47 -46.44 10.12
CA ASP A 595 -4.23 -46.76 11.32
C ASP A 595 -5.75 -46.68 11.08
N THR A 596 -6.49 -47.38 11.94
CA THR A 596 -7.96 -47.37 11.88
C THR A 596 -8.48 -46.52 13.05
N VAL A 597 -9.24 -45.50 12.77
CA VAL A 597 -9.87 -44.60 13.73
C VAL A 597 -11.38 -44.73 13.63
N THR A 598 -12.08 -44.71 14.74
CA THR A 598 -13.54 -44.76 14.82
C THR A 598 -14.07 -43.32 14.77
N PHE A 599 -14.82 -43.00 13.75
CA PHE A 599 -15.52 -41.71 13.62
C PHE A 599 -16.98 -41.87 14.00
N THR A 600 -17.50 -40.96 14.78
CA THR A 600 -18.89 -40.99 15.26
C THR A 600 -19.62 -39.79 14.73
N ASP A 601 -20.78 -39.97 14.11
CA ASP A 601 -21.64 -38.86 13.65
C ASP A 601 -22.45 -38.23 14.80
N ALA A 602 -23.14 -37.12 14.50
CA ALA A 602 -23.94 -36.41 15.49
C ALA A 602 -25.15 -37.24 15.99
N SER A 603 -25.57 -38.29 15.26
CA SER A 603 -26.61 -39.22 15.66
C SER A 603 -26.12 -40.30 16.65
N GLY A 604 -24.79 -40.48 16.76
CA GLY A 604 -24.11 -41.48 17.53
C GLY A 604 -23.80 -42.77 16.77
N ALA A 605 -23.97 -42.81 15.44
CA ALA A 605 -23.49 -43.90 14.62
C ALA A 605 -21.99 -43.82 14.42
N SER A 606 -21.29 -44.97 14.56
CA SER A 606 -19.82 -44.99 14.49
C SER A 606 -19.36 -45.89 13.34
N VAL A 607 -18.37 -45.42 12.62
CA VAL A 607 -17.75 -46.10 11.46
C VAL A 607 -16.25 -46.15 11.64
N ASP A 608 -15.65 -47.33 11.46
CA ASP A 608 -14.20 -47.51 11.53
C ASP A 608 -13.58 -47.20 10.16
N LEU A 609 -12.74 -46.18 10.07
CA LEU A 609 -12.10 -45.76 8.84
C LEU A 609 -10.58 -45.85 8.95
N LYS A 610 -9.95 -46.26 7.85
CA LYS A 610 -8.50 -46.27 7.74
C LYS A 610 -7.97 -44.91 7.31
N VAL A 611 -7.05 -44.36 8.11
CA VAL A 611 -6.47 -43.03 7.88
C VAL A 611 -5.48 -43.04 6.71
N VAL A 612 -5.60 -42.05 5.87
CA VAL A 612 -4.71 -41.67 4.78
C VAL A 612 -4.37 -40.21 4.96
N THR A 613 -3.10 -39.87 5.02
CA THR A 613 -2.70 -38.49 5.08
C THR A 613 -2.47 -37.93 3.68
N ASP A 614 -3.01 -36.75 3.40
CA ASP A 614 -2.86 -36.09 2.10
C ASP A 614 -2.75 -34.57 2.28
N PRO A 615 -1.72 -33.90 1.71
CA PRO A 615 -1.52 -32.45 1.82
C PRO A 615 -2.68 -31.61 1.27
N LEU A 616 -3.51 -32.17 0.40
CA LEU A 616 -4.70 -31.48 -0.12
C LEU A 616 -5.64 -31.09 1.03
N LEU A 617 -5.72 -31.91 2.08
CA LEU A 617 -6.62 -31.69 3.22
C LEU A 617 -6.16 -30.53 4.12
N ASP A 618 -4.87 -30.18 4.10
CA ASP A 618 -4.37 -28.96 4.79
C ASP A 618 -5.02 -27.70 4.23
N THR A 619 -5.53 -27.76 3.00
CA THR A 619 -6.21 -26.64 2.33
C THR A 619 -7.67 -26.50 2.73
N LEU A 620 -8.25 -27.50 3.39
CA LEU A 620 -9.62 -27.52 3.87
C LEU A 620 -9.70 -27.05 5.33
N TYR A 621 -9.07 -25.93 5.61
CA TYR A 621 -9.07 -25.27 6.90
C TYR A 621 -9.94 -24.02 6.85
N ASN A 622 -10.81 -23.84 7.84
CA ASN A 622 -11.62 -22.66 8.02
C ASN A 622 -10.93 -21.69 9.00
N PRO A 623 -10.32 -20.59 8.55
CA PRO A 623 -9.60 -19.68 9.43
C PRO A 623 -10.51 -18.94 10.42
N ASN A 624 -11.83 -18.91 10.15
CA ASN A 624 -12.79 -18.20 11.00
C ASN A 624 -13.28 -19.04 12.19
N THR A 625 -13.31 -20.37 12.02
CA THR A 625 -13.79 -21.30 13.07
C THR A 625 -12.67 -22.17 13.64
N GLY A 626 -11.50 -22.20 12.98
CA GLY A 626 -10.45 -23.15 13.30
C GLY A 626 -10.75 -24.60 12.88
N SER A 627 -11.89 -24.84 12.25
CA SER A 627 -12.34 -26.19 11.86
C SER A 627 -11.62 -26.70 10.62
N THR A 628 -11.35 -28.00 10.61
CA THR A 628 -10.80 -28.74 9.46
C THR A 628 -11.83 -29.75 8.94
N TYR A 629 -11.59 -30.26 7.74
CA TYR A 629 -12.48 -31.19 7.08
C TYR A 629 -11.70 -32.38 6.53
N GLY A 630 -12.23 -33.61 6.75
CA GLY A 630 -11.72 -34.81 6.12
C GLY A 630 -12.46 -35.16 4.84
N ALA A 631 -11.91 -36.07 4.06
CA ALA A 631 -12.54 -36.52 2.82
C ALA A 631 -12.76 -38.04 2.82
N VAL A 632 -13.94 -38.44 2.33
CA VAL A 632 -14.31 -39.85 2.18
C VAL A 632 -14.96 -40.09 0.80
N THR A 633 -15.06 -41.36 0.40
CA THR A 633 -15.83 -41.73 -0.80
C THR A 633 -17.33 -41.64 -0.51
N GLU A 634 -18.15 -41.45 -1.55
CA GLU A 634 -19.61 -41.41 -1.41
C GLU A 634 -20.17 -42.72 -0.79
N SER A 635 -19.56 -43.87 -1.11
CA SER A 635 -19.94 -45.16 -0.53
C SER A 635 -19.57 -45.31 0.95
N THR A 636 -18.46 -44.68 1.39
CA THR A 636 -18.05 -44.63 2.81
C THR A 636 -18.94 -43.68 3.57
N LEU A 637 -19.26 -42.51 2.99
CA LEU A 637 -20.18 -41.56 3.59
C LEU A 637 -21.57 -42.15 3.87
N ALA A 638 -22.05 -42.99 2.93
CA ALA A 638 -23.34 -43.68 3.06
C ALA A 638 -23.41 -44.75 4.20
N GLU A 639 -22.29 -45.04 4.88
CA GLU A 639 -22.24 -45.91 6.06
C GLU A 639 -22.63 -45.17 7.35
N PHE A 640 -22.69 -43.82 7.35
CA PHE A 640 -23.17 -42.99 8.42
C PHE A 640 -24.69 -42.78 8.37
N ASP A 641 -25.33 -42.56 9.50
CA ASP A 641 -26.77 -42.39 9.56
C ASP A 641 -27.23 -40.93 9.36
N ASP A 642 -26.39 -39.93 9.71
CA ASP A 642 -26.70 -38.50 9.66
C ASP A 642 -25.95 -37.80 8.51
N VAL A 643 -26.25 -38.17 7.30
CA VAL A 643 -25.63 -37.59 6.09
C VAL A 643 -26.46 -36.42 5.57
N THR A 644 -25.89 -35.24 5.54
CA THR A 644 -26.45 -34.05 4.91
C THR A 644 -26.11 -34.05 3.42
N THR A 645 -27.15 -34.12 2.56
CA THR A 645 -27.00 -33.93 1.11
C THR A 645 -26.93 -32.44 0.79
N ASP A 646 -26.15 -32.09 -0.26
CA ASP A 646 -25.93 -30.66 -0.64
C ASP A 646 -25.39 -29.79 0.52
N ALA A 647 -24.52 -30.36 1.36
CA ALA A 647 -23.89 -29.67 2.49
C ALA A 647 -22.89 -28.61 2.05
N GLY A 648 -22.37 -28.70 0.83
CA GLY A 648 -21.41 -27.76 0.29
C GLY A 648 -21.43 -27.67 -1.24
N LEU A 649 -20.77 -26.62 -1.75
CA LEU A 649 -20.62 -26.34 -3.17
C LEU A 649 -19.17 -26.05 -3.48
N TRP A 650 -18.52 -26.94 -4.24
CA TRP A 650 -17.20 -26.70 -4.79
C TRP A 650 -17.30 -25.76 -5.98
N LEU A 651 -16.40 -24.78 -6.04
CA LEU A 651 -16.36 -23.79 -7.12
C LEU A 651 -15.02 -23.87 -7.85
N PHE A 652 -15.11 -23.79 -9.16
CA PHE A 652 -13.97 -23.71 -10.08
C PHE A 652 -14.10 -22.43 -10.90
N ALA A 653 -13.10 -21.56 -10.82
CA ALA A 653 -13.13 -20.27 -11.47
C ALA A 653 -12.74 -20.36 -12.95
N ALA A 654 -13.37 -19.55 -13.78
CA ALA A 654 -12.97 -19.42 -15.18
C ALA A 654 -11.62 -18.69 -15.28
N ASP A 655 -10.76 -19.13 -16.23
CA ASP A 655 -9.43 -18.59 -16.45
C ASP A 655 -9.40 -17.05 -16.46
N GLY A 656 -8.65 -16.48 -15.52
CA GLY A 656 -8.44 -15.03 -15.40
C GLY A 656 -9.67 -14.23 -14.94
N LYS A 657 -10.75 -14.87 -14.48
CA LYS A 657 -11.97 -14.20 -13.98
C LYS A 657 -12.26 -14.48 -12.51
N ILE A 658 -11.27 -14.93 -11.76
CA ILE A 658 -11.43 -15.23 -10.33
C ILE A 658 -11.95 -14.04 -9.52
N GLY A 659 -11.57 -12.80 -9.88
CA GLY A 659 -12.09 -11.58 -9.25
C GLY A 659 -13.60 -11.37 -9.45
N ASP A 660 -14.18 -11.83 -10.56
CA ASP A 660 -15.63 -11.79 -10.78
C ASP A 660 -16.33 -12.81 -9.87
N LEU A 661 -15.71 -13.97 -9.64
CA LEU A 661 -16.20 -14.98 -8.71
C LEU A 661 -16.12 -14.50 -7.26
N VAL A 662 -15.00 -13.87 -6.86
CA VAL A 662 -14.85 -13.23 -5.52
C VAL A 662 -15.97 -12.24 -5.25
N ASN A 663 -16.28 -11.36 -6.21
CA ASN A 663 -17.37 -10.38 -6.06
C ASN A 663 -18.75 -11.06 -5.95
N ALA A 664 -18.99 -12.13 -6.71
CA ALA A 664 -20.25 -12.87 -6.66
C ALA A 664 -20.44 -13.60 -5.32
N VAL A 665 -19.37 -14.22 -4.81
CA VAL A 665 -19.38 -14.88 -3.48
C VAL A 665 -19.60 -13.85 -2.38
N SER A 666 -18.88 -12.71 -2.43
CA SER A 666 -19.06 -11.63 -1.45
C SER A 666 -20.47 -11.05 -1.46
N ALA A 667 -21.11 -10.94 -2.63
CA ALA A 667 -22.49 -10.50 -2.75
C ALA A 667 -23.47 -11.54 -2.15
N ALA A 668 -23.22 -12.83 -2.37
CA ALA A 668 -24.02 -13.91 -1.79
C ALA A 668 -23.87 -13.97 -0.26
N GLN A 669 -22.66 -13.82 0.27
CA GLN A 669 -22.39 -13.72 1.71
C GLN A 669 -23.06 -12.49 2.34
N GLY A 670 -23.12 -11.37 1.64
CA GLY A 670 -23.81 -10.15 2.09
C GLY A 670 -25.34 -10.32 2.21
N THR A 671 -25.91 -11.32 1.52
CA THR A 671 -27.35 -11.65 1.60
C THR A 671 -27.65 -12.88 2.47
N ASN A 672 -26.65 -13.80 2.59
CA ASN A 672 -26.75 -15.04 3.35
C ASN A 672 -25.51 -15.19 4.23
N SER A 673 -25.60 -14.77 5.46
CA SER A 673 -24.51 -14.82 6.43
C SER A 673 -24.10 -16.25 6.87
N ASP A 674 -24.93 -17.26 6.52
CA ASP A 674 -24.66 -18.66 6.83
C ASP A 674 -23.63 -19.32 5.88
N LEU A 675 -23.26 -18.62 4.83
CA LEU A 675 -22.27 -19.12 3.88
C LEU A 675 -20.86 -18.96 4.42
N GLN A 676 -20.18 -20.07 4.63
CA GLN A 676 -18.76 -20.14 4.91
C GLN A 676 -18.00 -20.36 3.61
N LEU A 677 -16.89 -19.67 3.49
CA LEU A 677 -15.99 -19.79 2.35
C LEU A 677 -14.67 -20.38 2.82
N LEU A 678 -14.28 -21.50 2.22
CA LEU A 678 -13.01 -22.16 2.44
C LEU A 678 -12.19 -22.15 1.16
N GLY A 679 -10.88 -22.29 1.31
CA GLY A 679 -9.94 -22.39 0.19
C GLY A 679 -9.37 -21.05 -0.27
N PRO A 680 -8.66 -21.02 -1.40
CA PRO A 680 -7.84 -19.89 -1.85
C PRO A 680 -8.61 -18.60 -2.08
N LEU A 681 -9.91 -18.70 -2.42
CA LEU A 681 -10.74 -17.51 -2.62
C LEU A 681 -10.90 -16.68 -1.34
N ALA A 682 -10.90 -17.32 -0.16
CA ALA A 682 -10.95 -16.62 1.13
C ALA A 682 -9.69 -15.79 1.39
N GLU A 683 -8.52 -16.36 1.11
CA GLU A 683 -7.23 -15.63 1.21
C GLU A 683 -7.14 -14.49 0.20
N GLN A 684 -7.63 -14.69 -1.02
CA GLN A 684 -7.62 -13.65 -2.05
C GLN A 684 -8.45 -12.42 -1.66
N GLN A 685 -9.58 -12.59 -0.97
CA GLN A 685 -10.39 -11.45 -0.50
C GLN A 685 -9.59 -10.50 0.40
N LEU A 686 -8.77 -11.03 1.30
CA LEU A 686 -7.90 -10.23 2.17
C LEU A 686 -6.81 -9.50 1.37
N TYR A 687 -6.17 -10.20 0.43
CA TYR A 687 -5.13 -9.58 -0.42
C TYR A 687 -5.68 -8.50 -1.33
N GLU A 688 -6.88 -8.66 -1.91
CA GLU A 688 -7.51 -7.66 -2.77
C GLU A 688 -7.80 -6.34 -2.03
N GLN A 689 -8.21 -6.40 -0.77
CA GLN A 689 -8.43 -5.18 0.04
C GLN A 689 -7.13 -4.41 0.23
N ILE A 690 -6.05 -5.08 0.61
CA ILE A 690 -4.72 -4.45 0.80
C ILE A 690 -4.20 -3.89 -0.52
N VAL A 691 -4.29 -4.66 -1.60
CA VAL A 691 -3.84 -4.23 -2.94
C VAL A 691 -4.64 -3.02 -3.41
N THR A 692 -5.95 -3.01 -3.24
CA THR A 692 -6.82 -1.90 -3.63
C THR A 692 -6.45 -0.62 -2.89
N LEU A 693 -6.20 -0.69 -1.59
CA LEU A 693 -5.75 0.43 -0.78
C LEU A 693 -4.41 0.99 -1.28
N VAL A 694 -3.43 0.12 -1.46
CA VAL A 694 -2.10 0.48 -1.96
C VAL A 694 -2.20 1.13 -3.33
N VAL A 695 -2.99 0.54 -4.24
CA VAL A 695 -3.21 1.09 -5.60
C VAL A 695 -3.89 2.46 -5.53
N ALA A 696 -4.92 2.64 -4.71
CA ALA A 696 -5.62 3.91 -4.54
C ALA A 696 -4.68 5.02 -4.04
N PHE A 697 -3.87 4.73 -3.01
CA PHE A 697 -2.86 5.68 -2.50
C PHE A 697 -1.83 6.05 -3.58
N VAL A 698 -1.33 5.06 -4.29
CA VAL A 698 -0.37 5.26 -5.38
C VAL A 698 -0.97 6.09 -6.50
N LEU A 699 -2.19 5.81 -6.92
CA LEU A 699 -2.89 6.61 -7.94
C LEU A 699 -3.05 8.07 -7.49
N ALA A 700 -3.35 8.33 -6.23
CA ALA A 700 -3.42 9.69 -5.68
C ALA A 700 -2.05 10.40 -5.77
N MET A 701 -0.96 9.73 -5.37
CA MET A 701 0.40 10.27 -5.46
C MET A 701 0.87 10.45 -6.90
N LEU A 702 0.47 9.56 -7.80
CA LEU A 702 0.73 9.66 -9.23
C LEU A 702 0.01 10.85 -9.85
N GLY A 703 -1.25 11.10 -9.48
CA GLY A 703 -1.99 12.31 -9.88
C GLY A 703 -1.19 13.58 -9.57
N LEU A 704 -0.58 13.63 -8.39
CA LEU A 704 0.29 14.72 -7.98
C LEU A 704 1.51 14.88 -8.90
N THR A 705 2.20 13.78 -9.18
CA THR A 705 3.39 13.77 -10.05
C THR A 705 3.07 14.18 -11.48
N VAL A 706 1.91 13.75 -11.98
CA VAL A 706 1.37 14.17 -13.29
C VAL A 706 1.14 15.68 -13.33
N VAL A 707 0.53 16.28 -12.31
CA VAL A 707 0.31 17.73 -12.22
C VAL A 707 1.64 18.49 -12.23
N ILE A 708 2.64 18.02 -11.48
CA ILE A 708 4.00 18.60 -11.47
C ILE A 708 4.61 18.54 -12.89
N SER A 709 4.46 17.41 -13.59
CA SER A 709 4.98 17.21 -14.95
C SER A 709 4.31 18.12 -15.98
N VAL A 710 2.99 18.31 -15.90
CA VAL A 710 2.24 19.27 -16.75
C VAL A 710 2.76 20.69 -16.57
N ILE A 711 2.91 21.12 -15.31
CA ILE A 711 3.41 22.47 -14.99
C ILE A 711 4.83 22.65 -15.52
N GLY A 712 5.68 21.64 -15.35
CA GLY A 712 7.04 21.62 -15.86
C GLY A 712 7.11 21.74 -17.38
N LEU A 713 6.40 20.88 -18.10
CA LEU A 713 6.33 20.87 -19.57
C LEU A 713 5.77 22.20 -20.09
N ALA A 714 4.64 22.68 -19.53
CA ALA A 714 4.02 23.93 -19.93
C ALA A 714 4.97 25.14 -19.78
N SER A 715 5.70 25.20 -18.66
CA SER A 715 6.66 26.26 -18.37
C SER A 715 7.80 26.29 -19.39
N VAL A 716 8.31 25.13 -19.77
CA VAL A 716 9.41 25.03 -20.73
C VAL A 716 8.98 25.32 -22.15
N VAL A 717 7.83 24.81 -22.57
CA VAL A 717 7.26 25.12 -23.89
C VAL A 717 6.95 26.62 -24.02
N ALA A 718 6.41 27.23 -22.96
CA ALA A 718 6.16 28.66 -22.92
C ALA A 718 7.44 29.48 -23.09
N LEU A 719 8.54 29.05 -22.48
CA LEU A 719 9.82 29.71 -22.65
C LEU A 719 10.39 29.50 -24.06
N ALA A 720 10.34 28.27 -24.61
CA ALA A 720 10.79 28.01 -25.99
C ALA A 720 10.07 28.94 -26.99
N VAL A 721 8.76 29.14 -26.80
CA VAL A 721 7.96 30.11 -27.61
C VAL A 721 8.44 31.56 -27.39
N ALA A 722 8.75 31.93 -26.13
CA ALA A 722 9.20 33.30 -25.81
C ALA A 722 10.57 33.61 -26.40
N GLU A 723 11.53 32.69 -26.37
CA GLU A 723 12.88 32.84 -26.94
C GLU A 723 12.85 32.91 -28.47
N ARG A 724 11.88 32.22 -29.08
CA ARG A 724 11.78 32.14 -30.58
C ARG A 724 10.73 33.05 -31.18
N ARG A 725 10.33 34.11 -30.47
CA ARG A 725 9.30 35.05 -30.93
C ARG A 725 9.63 35.65 -32.30
N ARG A 726 10.91 35.96 -32.54
CA ARG A 726 11.40 36.51 -33.84
C ARG A 726 11.29 35.48 -34.97
N GLU A 727 11.74 34.25 -34.73
CA GLU A 727 11.64 33.16 -35.72
C GLU A 727 10.16 32.88 -36.09
N LEU A 728 9.30 32.80 -35.05
CA LEU A 728 7.85 32.61 -35.25
C LEU A 728 7.20 33.77 -36.00
N ALA A 729 7.61 35.00 -35.72
CA ALA A 729 7.14 36.19 -36.46
C ALA A 729 7.58 36.15 -37.90
N LEU A 730 8.83 35.76 -38.20
CA LEU A 730 9.38 35.59 -39.57
C LEU A 730 8.62 34.49 -40.33
N LEU A 731 8.38 33.34 -39.74
CA LEU A 731 7.61 32.24 -40.34
C LEU A 731 6.18 32.69 -40.69
N ARG A 732 5.55 33.50 -39.83
CA ARG A 732 4.24 34.08 -40.09
C ARG A 732 4.28 35.15 -41.18
N ALA A 733 5.32 35.96 -41.23
CA ALA A 733 5.53 36.93 -42.30
C ALA A 733 5.71 36.26 -43.69
N LEU A 734 6.34 35.06 -43.70
CA LEU A 734 6.51 34.21 -44.87
C LEU A 734 5.26 33.39 -45.23
N GLY A 735 4.11 33.62 -44.58
CA GLY A 735 2.83 33.01 -44.94
C GLY A 735 2.38 31.82 -44.11
N MET A 736 3.10 31.46 -43.03
CA MET A 736 2.65 30.39 -42.14
C MET A 736 1.37 30.80 -41.39
N THR A 737 0.31 29.99 -41.50
CA THR A 737 -0.98 30.26 -40.84
C THR A 737 -0.91 30.04 -39.32
N ARG A 738 -1.83 30.68 -38.57
CA ARG A 738 -1.94 30.50 -37.09
C ARG A 738 -2.13 29.04 -36.69
N ALA A 739 -2.92 28.28 -37.48
CA ALA A 739 -3.15 26.86 -37.24
C ALA A 739 -1.87 26.03 -37.37
N ARG A 740 -1.04 26.30 -38.41
CA ARG A 740 0.25 25.59 -38.59
C ARG A 740 1.26 25.92 -37.52
N VAL A 741 1.31 27.17 -36.99
CA VAL A 741 2.15 27.55 -35.86
C VAL A 741 1.69 26.82 -34.58
N ARG A 742 0.36 26.71 -34.33
CA ARG A 742 -0.16 25.93 -33.20
C ARG A 742 0.21 24.47 -33.31
N ALA A 743 -0.02 23.87 -34.48
CA ALA A 743 0.31 22.46 -34.71
C ALA A 743 1.80 22.18 -34.49
N MET A 744 2.69 23.06 -34.95
CA MET A 744 4.14 22.89 -34.72
C MET A 744 4.51 22.83 -33.24
N VAL A 745 4.00 23.78 -32.43
CA VAL A 745 4.27 23.82 -31.00
C VAL A 745 3.63 22.64 -30.26
N LEU A 746 2.41 22.22 -30.68
CA LEU A 746 1.77 21.03 -30.10
C LEU A 746 2.54 19.74 -30.43
N ILE A 747 2.99 19.59 -31.69
CA ILE A 747 3.83 18.44 -32.09
C ILE A 747 5.11 18.41 -31.26
N GLU A 748 5.78 19.55 -31.03
CA GLU A 748 6.95 19.63 -30.15
C GLU A 748 6.62 19.12 -28.74
N ALA A 749 5.51 19.58 -28.12
CA ALA A 749 5.13 19.18 -26.77
C ALA A 749 4.74 17.70 -26.66
N VAL A 750 3.92 17.21 -27.58
CA VAL A 750 3.48 15.80 -27.65
C VAL A 750 4.67 14.87 -27.91
N SER A 751 5.60 15.28 -28.78
CA SER A 751 6.82 14.51 -29.06
C SER A 751 7.68 14.30 -27.80
N LEU A 752 7.86 15.35 -26.99
CA LEU A 752 8.59 15.26 -25.73
C LEU A 752 7.90 14.34 -24.73
N ALA A 753 6.58 14.44 -24.65
CA ALA A 753 5.78 13.59 -23.77
C ALA A 753 5.84 12.11 -24.21
N LEU A 754 5.77 11.84 -25.51
CA LEU A 754 5.83 10.50 -26.06
C LEU A 754 7.22 9.85 -25.85
N ILE A 755 8.30 10.62 -26.05
CA ILE A 755 9.66 10.12 -25.73
C ILE A 755 9.78 9.83 -24.23
N GLY A 756 9.18 10.69 -23.38
CA GLY A 756 9.10 10.43 -21.93
C GLY A 756 8.36 9.14 -21.61
N ALA A 757 7.24 8.87 -22.26
CA ALA A 757 6.47 7.64 -22.09
C ALA A 757 7.27 6.39 -22.52
N VAL A 758 7.96 6.43 -23.65
CA VAL A 758 8.83 5.32 -24.10
C VAL A 758 9.94 5.05 -23.07
N VAL A 759 10.59 6.10 -22.57
CA VAL A 759 11.61 5.94 -21.51
C VAL A 759 10.99 5.40 -20.23
N SER A 760 9.76 5.81 -19.89
CA SER A 760 9.02 5.26 -18.73
C SER A 760 8.80 3.76 -18.85
N ILE A 761 8.41 3.26 -20.02
CA ILE A 761 8.19 1.83 -20.29
C ILE A 761 9.51 1.06 -20.13
N LEU A 762 10.58 1.56 -20.75
CA LEU A 762 11.89 0.91 -20.72
C LEU A 762 12.52 0.81 -19.32
N ILE A 763 12.11 1.66 -18.39
CA ILE A 763 12.64 1.70 -17.03
C ILE A 763 11.63 1.07 -16.05
N GLY A 764 10.36 1.45 -16.15
CA GLY A 764 9.33 1.09 -15.18
C GLY A 764 8.99 -0.39 -15.22
N VAL A 765 8.82 -0.96 -16.42
CA VAL A 765 8.48 -2.38 -16.54
C VAL A 765 9.58 -3.29 -15.96
N PRO A 766 10.85 -3.18 -16.32
CA PRO A 766 11.90 -4.00 -15.69
C PRO A 766 12.04 -3.77 -14.17
N MET A 767 11.79 -2.54 -13.70
CA MET A 767 11.82 -2.22 -12.28
C MET A 767 10.68 -2.89 -11.53
N GLY A 768 9.47 -2.94 -12.10
CA GLY A 768 8.32 -3.66 -11.54
C GLY A 768 8.56 -5.17 -11.48
N ILE A 769 9.10 -5.74 -12.55
CA ILE A 769 9.45 -7.17 -12.60
C ILE A 769 10.46 -7.52 -11.49
N SER A 770 11.49 -6.71 -11.28
CA SER A 770 12.51 -6.96 -10.25
C SER A 770 12.00 -6.77 -8.81
N ALA A 771 10.84 -6.14 -8.63
CA ALA A 771 10.23 -5.99 -7.32
C ALA A 771 9.49 -7.25 -6.83
N VAL A 772 8.98 -8.08 -7.75
CA VAL A 772 8.18 -9.27 -7.42
C VAL A 772 8.93 -10.27 -6.53
N PRO A 773 10.16 -10.71 -6.87
CA PRO A 773 10.90 -11.65 -6.02
C PRO A 773 11.29 -11.07 -4.66
N ALA A 774 11.40 -9.72 -4.56
CA ALA A 774 11.74 -9.06 -3.31
C ALA A 774 10.54 -8.93 -2.36
N MET A 775 9.31 -9.09 -2.88
CA MET A 775 8.07 -9.04 -2.10
C MET A 775 7.55 -10.43 -1.73
N ILE A 776 7.86 -11.44 -2.54
CA ILE A 776 7.42 -12.83 -2.35
C ILE A 776 8.66 -13.65 -1.98
N ALA A 777 8.94 -13.79 -0.68
CA ALA A 777 10.21 -14.33 -0.15
C ALA A 777 10.40 -15.85 -0.35
N ASP A 778 9.38 -16.64 -0.67
CA ASP A 778 9.37 -18.10 -0.51
C ASP A 778 9.93 -18.91 -1.70
N GLY A 779 10.64 -18.30 -2.65
CA GLY A 779 11.43 -19.02 -3.67
C GLY A 779 10.63 -19.82 -4.72
N GLY A 780 9.30 -19.72 -4.76
CA GLY A 780 8.45 -20.40 -5.75
C GLY A 780 8.52 -19.81 -7.17
N THR A 781 7.77 -20.39 -8.08
CA THR A 781 7.64 -19.93 -9.46
C THR A 781 7.08 -18.51 -9.52
N ILE A 782 7.72 -17.62 -10.31
CA ILE A 782 7.28 -16.25 -10.50
C ILE A 782 6.64 -16.11 -11.88
N ALA A 783 5.36 -15.75 -11.90
CA ALA A 783 4.62 -15.46 -13.12
C ALA A 783 4.67 -13.95 -13.43
N ILE A 784 5.30 -13.59 -14.55
CA ILE A 784 5.44 -12.18 -14.96
C ILE A 784 4.28 -11.81 -15.88
N SER A 785 3.53 -10.77 -15.48
CA SER A 785 2.45 -10.21 -16.28
C SER A 785 2.71 -8.75 -16.66
N LEU A 786 2.53 -8.41 -17.95
CA LEU A 786 2.74 -7.07 -18.46
C LEU A 786 1.43 -6.27 -18.41
N PRO A 787 1.43 -5.07 -17.80
CA PRO A 787 0.24 -4.23 -17.68
C PRO A 787 -0.08 -3.51 -19.02
N TRP A 788 -0.61 -4.20 -20.01
CA TRP A 788 -0.90 -3.64 -21.34
C TRP A 788 -1.84 -2.43 -21.27
N ILE A 789 -2.86 -2.49 -20.41
CA ILE A 789 -3.78 -1.36 -20.15
C ILE A 789 -3.00 -0.19 -19.53
N GLY A 790 -2.13 -0.48 -18.56
CA GLY A 790 -1.27 0.52 -17.91
C GLY A 790 -0.30 1.19 -18.90
N ILE A 791 0.33 0.41 -19.77
CA ILE A 791 1.21 0.90 -20.85
C ILE A 791 0.40 1.81 -21.80
N GLY A 792 -0.80 1.40 -22.19
CA GLY A 792 -1.72 2.18 -22.98
C GLY A 792 -2.14 3.48 -22.29
N ALA A 793 -2.48 3.41 -21.00
CA ALA A 793 -2.88 4.56 -20.19
C ALA A 793 -1.74 5.58 -20.01
N VAL A 794 -0.51 5.12 -19.73
CA VAL A 794 0.66 6.00 -19.61
C VAL A 794 0.98 6.66 -20.96
N THR A 795 0.91 5.91 -22.06
CA THR A 795 1.16 6.45 -23.40
C THR A 795 0.08 7.45 -23.83
N GLY A 796 -1.19 7.09 -23.67
CA GLY A 796 -2.33 7.98 -23.95
C GLY A 796 -2.35 9.20 -23.02
N GLY A 797 -2.07 9.01 -21.74
CA GLY A 797 -1.88 10.06 -20.76
C GLY A 797 -0.76 11.04 -21.14
N ALA A 798 0.40 10.53 -21.58
CA ALA A 798 1.50 11.37 -22.05
C ALA A 798 1.10 12.23 -23.25
N ILE A 799 0.38 11.67 -24.22
CA ILE A 799 -0.15 12.44 -25.36
C ILE A 799 -1.09 13.55 -24.87
N LEU A 800 -2.04 13.22 -23.99
CA LEU A 800 -2.97 14.18 -23.41
C LEU A 800 -2.23 15.29 -22.65
N LEU A 801 -1.24 14.93 -21.82
CA LEU A 801 -0.40 15.88 -21.09
C LEU A 801 0.39 16.79 -22.03
N GLY A 802 0.94 16.24 -23.11
CA GLY A 802 1.61 17.02 -24.16
C GLY A 802 0.68 18.05 -24.81
N VAL A 803 -0.55 17.65 -25.10
CA VAL A 803 -1.59 18.55 -25.66
C VAL A 803 -1.98 19.62 -24.63
N MET A 804 -2.28 19.25 -23.38
CA MET A 804 -2.68 20.20 -22.33
C MET A 804 -1.57 21.22 -22.03
N ALA A 805 -0.34 20.75 -21.83
CA ALA A 805 0.81 21.61 -21.55
C ALA A 805 1.17 22.52 -22.73
N GLY A 806 1.00 22.03 -23.96
CA GLY A 806 1.25 22.76 -25.20
C GLY A 806 0.12 23.74 -25.62
N ALA A 807 -1.10 23.55 -25.13
CA ALA A 807 -2.28 24.29 -25.58
C ALA A 807 -2.14 25.82 -25.39
N ARG A 808 -1.81 26.27 -24.20
CA ARG A 808 -1.65 27.70 -23.88
C ARG A 808 -0.42 28.33 -24.56
N PRO A 809 0.79 27.72 -24.52
CA PRO A 809 1.94 28.25 -25.26
C PRO A 809 1.71 28.32 -26.78
N SER A 810 1.08 27.31 -27.38
CA SER A 810 0.79 27.30 -28.83
C SER A 810 -0.19 28.41 -29.23
N TRP A 811 -1.19 28.65 -28.38
CA TRP A 811 -2.11 29.77 -28.60
C TRP A 811 -1.40 31.12 -28.54
N ILE A 812 -0.53 31.35 -27.56
CA ILE A 812 0.29 32.56 -27.44
C ILE A 812 1.20 32.69 -28.64
N ALA A 813 1.90 31.64 -29.07
CA ALA A 813 2.76 31.64 -30.25
C ALA A 813 2.02 32.06 -31.52
N SER A 814 0.79 31.57 -31.71
CA SER A 814 -0.03 31.86 -32.89
C SER A 814 -0.51 33.30 -32.98
N ARG A 815 -0.50 34.08 -31.91
CA ARG A 815 -0.96 35.46 -31.82
C ARG A 815 0.15 36.50 -31.89
N ILE A 816 1.41 36.11 -32.04
CA ILE A 816 2.55 37.01 -32.20
C ILE A 816 2.34 37.83 -33.48
N ALA A 817 2.26 39.18 -33.36
CA ALA A 817 2.13 40.09 -34.52
C ALA A 817 3.48 40.26 -35.22
N PRO A 818 3.60 39.92 -36.53
CA PRO A 818 4.89 39.99 -37.25
C PRO A 818 5.51 41.38 -37.19
N ALA A 819 4.73 42.42 -37.41
CA ALA A 819 5.20 43.82 -37.46
C ALA A 819 5.78 44.27 -36.09
N GLN A 820 5.13 43.93 -34.97
CA GLN A 820 5.59 44.35 -33.65
C GLN A 820 6.84 43.55 -33.17
N ALA A 821 6.96 42.28 -33.58
CA ALA A 821 8.10 41.43 -33.20
C ALA A 821 9.37 41.78 -34.00
N LEU A 822 9.23 42.30 -35.22
CA LEU A 822 10.34 42.72 -36.06
C LEU A 822 10.75 44.19 -35.81
N ALA A 823 9.82 45.07 -35.38
CA ALA A 823 10.11 46.49 -35.10
C ALA A 823 10.79 46.75 -33.73
N ARG A 824 10.81 45.81 -32.80
CA ARG A 824 11.50 45.92 -31.51
C ARG A 824 12.96 45.38 -31.53
N ALA A 825 13.54 45.34 -32.71
CA ALA A 825 14.92 44.87 -32.93
C ALA A 825 15.91 46.04 -32.80
#